data_712812569de3490576f64c18b39ad7ba
#
_entry.id   712812569de3490576f64c18b39ad7ba
#
_cell.length_a   1.000
_cell.length_b   1.000
_cell.length_c   1.000
_cell.angle_alpha   90.00
_cell.angle_beta   90.00
_cell.angle_gamma   90.00
#
_symmetry.space_group_name_H-M   'P 1'
#
loop_
_entity.id
_entity.type
_entity.pdbx_description
1 polymer ?
#
loop_
_entity_poly.entity_id
_entity_poly.type
_entity_poly.pdbx_seq_one_letter_code
_entity_poly.pdbx_strand_id
1 'polypeptide(L)'
;MSMPDWLLPTFALAPALLWFFIGVGLPYALIVLPRADMRNRLLVIAVSLALSPLLSTTVMFIIGTFGRFNASNVLLSTAAVCALGVPFALHRLQTSAPVQVRSAPLSAIEIALIVAIVVAVVLRFWNTAYWCFTTYDALWVYGYNARLFMLEGQIPGRIGYYPQQVPLAYTYAQLLWNAIDDHAARTVLPYFALNSILLTYIGGARLFSRRAGLIAAALWTLYPHHAVWSQFGDLEVTLTGYFAGTAAFFILAWREREARYAVVSGLLLAAALWTKPTAGALIQSLLLIGGAALIGQVVAQRRFSLRALRQSQLVRYAALTLIVAFPLGGMWYIRNVLYGHPMLVLPDGYWQAAAQRSGQELGWLLLIALLAVPFAAARYRVAALGCALLWLAALPSAFGGRAPTLAELQLMASGQIATSILPTRLGVLEYAVLALGVALLAWSALPKWRALSLRERGALALIAAFIAPYGITWFWSYSYHFRLSFPIVPFFCWLIAAQADALMRRVCWRYVSRSVQMAAALVVIFSLAALGWLSGLSALQPALAGTLPDDDAKIAAGNPALMELINFLRERRAALGKPLKIIAPGELRLNFFFPQDDIRGDWFPTTLDEIADVDYYIDSSVSHFLYNVRGLYYNQIIHSRTRMEVMWRAFTADDGVFRFSAYEVNNANRFKKPEPNGKLGVHFGDIAYLHGWDLNNLTFGAGQPIHIILWWEALRPADIEYSVFIHLWDEANQRLVMNFGGQPNEGAWQVWYGVPGEHFSQPYPTRLWQTGEIIKDEWRVPVPEDVPSGEYELRVGLYDPISGARLPISRDGAPLGDFIRLNQLRIIGR
;
A
#
# COMPACT_ATOMS: atom_id res chain seq x y z
N MET A 1 -38.04 -11.21 -12.67
CA MET A 1 -36.69 -10.65 -12.84
C MET A 1 -35.70 -11.71 -12.40
N SER A 2 -34.82 -12.17 -13.28
CA SER A 2 -33.69 -13.04 -12.90
C SER A 2 -32.74 -12.27 -11.95
N MET A 3 -32.18 -12.97 -10.99
CA MET A 3 -31.15 -12.41 -10.08
C MET A 3 -29.94 -11.99 -10.93
N PRO A 4 -29.35 -10.80 -10.71
CA PRO A 4 -28.14 -10.40 -11.42
C PRO A 4 -26.97 -11.38 -11.12
N ASP A 5 -26.15 -11.66 -12.13
CA ASP A 5 -25.07 -12.65 -12.04
C ASP A 5 -24.06 -12.30 -10.92
N TRP A 6 -23.75 -11.01 -10.74
CA TRP A 6 -22.86 -10.55 -9.67
C TRP A 6 -23.41 -10.77 -8.24
N LEU A 7 -24.73 -10.96 -8.09
CA LEU A 7 -25.37 -11.19 -6.78
C LEU A 7 -25.50 -12.68 -6.44
N LEU A 8 -25.53 -13.54 -7.45
CA LEU A 8 -25.74 -14.98 -7.30
C LEU A 8 -24.72 -15.65 -6.37
N PRO A 9 -23.38 -15.37 -6.47
CA PRO A 9 -22.41 -15.97 -5.58
C PRO A 9 -22.65 -15.67 -4.10
N THR A 10 -23.15 -14.47 -3.75
CA THR A 10 -23.43 -14.08 -2.36
C THR A 10 -24.45 -14.99 -1.69
N PHE A 11 -25.48 -15.41 -2.42
CA PHE A 11 -26.51 -16.30 -1.87
C PHE A 11 -26.12 -17.78 -1.97
N ALA A 12 -25.58 -18.20 -3.11
CA ALA A 12 -25.21 -19.57 -3.34
C ALA A 12 -24.10 -20.05 -2.39
N LEU A 13 -23.12 -19.19 -2.11
CA LEU A 13 -22.00 -19.50 -1.22
C LEU A 13 -22.34 -19.29 0.27
N ALA A 14 -23.49 -18.71 0.63
CA ALA A 14 -23.80 -18.39 2.03
C ALA A 14 -23.65 -19.58 2.99
N PRO A 15 -24.12 -20.80 2.71
CA PRO A 15 -23.91 -21.94 3.61
C PRO A 15 -22.44 -22.30 3.79
N ALA A 16 -21.67 -22.27 2.72
CA ALA A 16 -20.24 -22.54 2.73
C ALA A 16 -19.45 -21.47 3.47
N LEU A 17 -19.84 -20.20 3.34
CA LEU A 17 -19.23 -19.09 4.08
C LEU A 17 -19.59 -19.12 5.55
N LEU A 18 -20.81 -19.50 5.93
CA LEU A 18 -21.17 -19.74 7.34
C LEU A 18 -20.33 -20.88 7.93
N TRP A 19 -20.08 -21.94 7.16
CA TRP A 19 -19.15 -23.00 7.57
C TRP A 19 -17.75 -22.46 7.77
N PHE A 20 -17.20 -21.75 6.77
CA PHE A 20 -15.84 -21.19 6.81
C PHE A 20 -15.64 -20.16 7.92
N PHE A 21 -16.61 -19.29 8.18
CA PHE A 21 -16.49 -18.20 9.15
C PHE A 21 -16.98 -18.55 10.56
N ILE A 22 -17.84 -19.55 10.73
CA ILE A 22 -18.42 -19.89 12.04
C ILE A 22 -18.25 -21.38 12.34
N GLY A 23 -18.60 -22.25 11.39
CA GLY A 23 -18.74 -23.68 11.63
C GLY A 23 -17.50 -24.34 12.18
N VAL A 24 -16.37 -24.16 11.48
CA VAL A 24 -15.09 -24.78 11.85
C VAL A 24 -14.57 -24.28 13.20
N GLY A 25 -14.78 -23.00 13.51
CA GLY A 25 -14.29 -22.36 14.73
C GLY A 25 -15.20 -22.52 15.95
N LEU A 26 -16.48 -22.86 15.76
CA LEU A 26 -17.46 -22.94 16.84
C LEU A 26 -17.09 -23.89 17.98
N PRO A 27 -16.65 -25.14 17.73
CA PRO A 27 -16.21 -26.04 18.81
C PRO A 27 -15.01 -25.43 19.58
N TYR A 28 -14.07 -24.83 18.87
CA TYR A 28 -12.88 -24.25 19.46
C TYR A 28 -13.19 -23.00 20.28
N ALA A 29 -14.11 -22.15 19.84
CA ALA A 29 -14.60 -21.03 20.65
C ALA A 29 -15.18 -21.51 21.99
N LEU A 30 -15.96 -22.59 21.98
CA LEU A 30 -16.48 -23.22 23.20
C LEU A 30 -15.37 -23.84 24.06
N ILE A 31 -14.30 -24.36 23.46
CA ILE A 31 -13.17 -24.93 24.21
C ILE A 31 -12.34 -23.83 24.88
N VAL A 32 -12.05 -22.73 24.18
CA VAL A 32 -11.12 -21.70 24.68
C VAL A 32 -11.78 -20.68 25.60
N LEU A 33 -13.07 -20.38 25.44
CA LEU A 33 -13.78 -19.43 26.29
C LEU A 33 -13.90 -19.92 27.74
N PRO A 34 -13.89 -19.01 28.73
CA PRO A 34 -14.27 -19.34 30.10
C PRO A 34 -15.67 -19.96 30.18
N ARG A 35 -15.91 -20.86 31.16
CA ARG A 35 -17.19 -21.54 31.31
C ARG A 35 -18.35 -20.54 31.48
N ALA A 36 -18.14 -19.44 32.18
CA ALA A 36 -19.15 -18.41 32.41
C ALA A 36 -19.62 -17.75 31.09
N ASP A 37 -18.76 -17.71 30.09
CA ASP A 37 -19.01 -17.04 28.80
C ASP A 37 -19.54 -17.99 27.71
N MET A 38 -19.45 -19.30 27.86
CA MET A 38 -19.86 -20.27 26.83
C MET A 38 -21.36 -20.15 26.46
N ARG A 39 -22.18 -19.59 27.32
CA ARG A 39 -23.62 -19.37 27.09
C ARG A 39 -23.93 -17.95 26.54
N ASN A 40 -22.94 -17.08 26.50
CA ASN A 40 -23.09 -15.79 25.83
C ASN A 40 -22.98 -15.99 24.30
N ARG A 41 -24.13 -16.19 23.66
CA ARG A 41 -24.24 -16.49 22.22
C ARG A 41 -23.46 -15.51 21.37
N LEU A 42 -23.56 -14.22 21.66
CA LEU A 42 -22.88 -13.18 20.86
C LEU A 42 -21.36 -13.28 20.98
N LEU A 43 -20.85 -13.55 22.19
CA LEU A 43 -19.41 -13.73 22.40
C LEU A 43 -18.90 -15.00 21.74
N VAL A 44 -19.65 -16.09 21.82
CA VAL A 44 -19.33 -17.37 21.16
C VAL A 44 -19.29 -17.18 19.63
N ILE A 45 -20.31 -16.53 19.06
CA ILE A 45 -20.35 -16.22 17.61
C ILE A 45 -19.17 -15.35 17.21
N ALA A 46 -18.85 -14.30 17.95
CA ALA A 46 -17.75 -13.40 17.62
C ALA A 46 -16.39 -14.11 17.68
N VAL A 47 -16.16 -14.94 18.69
CA VAL A 47 -14.91 -15.72 18.80
C VAL A 47 -14.87 -16.81 17.71
N SER A 48 -16.01 -17.44 17.40
CA SER A 48 -16.09 -18.41 16.29
C SER A 48 -15.76 -17.76 14.96
N LEU A 49 -16.36 -16.59 14.69
CA LEU A 49 -16.14 -15.79 13.47
C LEU A 49 -14.67 -15.37 13.32
N ALA A 50 -13.96 -15.20 14.42
CA ALA A 50 -12.54 -14.86 14.43
C ALA A 50 -11.63 -16.11 14.26
N LEU A 51 -11.95 -17.22 14.91
CA LEU A 51 -11.11 -18.42 14.90
C LEU A 51 -11.32 -19.31 13.68
N SER A 52 -12.54 -19.33 13.13
CA SER A 52 -12.88 -20.23 12.03
C SER A 52 -12.06 -19.93 10.76
N PRO A 53 -11.89 -18.67 10.30
CA PRO A 53 -10.99 -18.34 9.19
C PRO A 53 -9.54 -18.72 9.48
N LEU A 54 -9.03 -18.49 10.69
CA LEU A 54 -7.67 -18.89 11.06
C LEU A 54 -7.48 -20.41 10.86
N LEU A 55 -8.39 -21.23 11.37
CA LEU A 55 -8.31 -22.69 11.27
C LEU A 55 -8.49 -23.18 9.84
N SER A 56 -9.49 -22.64 9.13
CA SER A 56 -9.78 -23.00 7.75
C SER A 56 -8.64 -22.66 6.81
N THR A 57 -8.06 -21.46 6.93
CA THR A 57 -6.94 -21.04 6.09
C THR A 57 -5.62 -21.73 6.48
N THR A 58 -5.46 -22.14 7.75
CA THR A 58 -4.36 -23.00 8.16
C THR A 58 -4.43 -24.37 7.45
N VAL A 59 -5.60 -24.98 7.42
CA VAL A 59 -5.83 -26.24 6.68
C VAL A 59 -5.54 -26.04 5.20
N MET A 60 -6.07 -24.97 4.60
CA MET A 60 -5.81 -24.66 3.19
C MET A 60 -4.34 -24.39 2.91
N PHE A 61 -3.63 -23.73 3.82
CA PHE A 61 -2.19 -23.52 3.69
C PHE A 61 -1.42 -24.84 3.65
N ILE A 62 -1.77 -25.79 4.52
CA ILE A 62 -1.15 -27.13 4.52
C ILE A 62 -1.45 -27.87 3.21
N ILE A 63 -2.72 -27.89 2.78
CA ILE A 63 -3.12 -28.51 1.52
C ILE A 63 -2.40 -27.85 0.33
N GLY A 64 -2.39 -26.52 0.26
CA GLY A 64 -1.79 -25.81 -0.86
C GLY A 64 -0.26 -25.83 -0.89
N THR A 65 0.38 -26.12 0.25
CA THR A 65 1.85 -26.26 0.33
C THR A 65 2.30 -27.67 -0.02
N PHE A 66 1.60 -28.71 0.41
CA PHE A 66 2.00 -30.11 0.29
C PHE A 66 1.14 -30.96 -0.65
N GLY A 67 0.07 -30.41 -1.18
CA GLY A 67 -0.88 -31.11 -2.04
C GLY A 67 -1.48 -30.18 -3.09
N ARG A 68 -2.73 -30.45 -3.45
CA ARG A 68 -3.47 -29.64 -4.41
C ARG A 68 -4.82 -29.21 -3.89
N PHE A 69 -5.17 -27.96 -4.23
CA PHE A 69 -6.48 -27.41 -3.93
C PHE A 69 -7.55 -28.10 -4.75
N ASN A 70 -8.58 -28.59 -4.06
CA ASN A 70 -9.88 -28.89 -4.62
C ASN A 70 -10.94 -28.73 -3.52
N ALA A 71 -12.18 -28.47 -3.90
CA ALA A 71 -13.27 -28.21 -2.97
C ALA A 71 -13.48 -29.35 -1.98
N SER A 72 -13.41 -30.60 -2.44
CA SER A 72 -13.60 -31.79 -1.58
C SER A 72 -12.53 -31.92 -0.51
N ASN A 73 -11.23 -31.77 -0.89
CA ASN A 73 -10.14 -31.84 0.08
C ASN A 73 -10.25 -30.76 1.14
N VAL A 74 -10.59 -29.53 0.75
CA VAL A 74 -10.76 -28.41 1.68
C VAL A 74 -11.95 -28.63 2.61
N LEU A 75 -13.09 -29.07 2.09
CA LEU A 75 -14.29 -29.36 2.91
C LEU A 75 -14.07 -30.52 3.87
N LEU A 76 -13.52 -31.61 3.39
CA LEU A 76 -13.24 -32.79 4.23
C LEU A 76 -12.23 -32.49 5.34
N SER A 77 -11.15 -31.76 5.01
CA SER A 77 -10.13 -31.43 6.00
C SER A 77 -10.65 -30.41 7.04
N THR A 78 -11.43 -29.42 6.62
CA THR A 78 -12.07 -28.49 7.58
C THR A 78 -13.12 -29.17 8.42
N ALA A 79 -13.88 -30.15 7.86
CA ALA A 79 -14.81 -30.98 8.61
C ALA A 79 -14.08 -31.86 9.63
N ALA A 80 -12.95 -32.46 9.28
CA ALA A 80 -12.13 -33.24 10.22
C ALA A 80 -11.62 -32.35 11.37
N VAL A 81 -11.11 -31.15 11.08
CA VAL A 81 -10.73 -30.20 12.14
C VAL A 81 -11.91 -29.84 13.03
N CYS A 82 -13.08 -29.54 12.49
CA CYS A 82 -14.27 -29.28 13.26
C CYS A 82 -14.64 -30.47 14.15
N ALA A 83 -14.67 -31.70 13.58
CA ALA A 83 -15.03 -32.95 14.27
C ALA A 83 -14.10 -33.25 15.45
N LEU A 84 -12.79 -32.94 15.33
CA LEU A 84 -11.83 -33.09 16.44
C LEU A 84 -12.18 -32.19 17.64
N GLY A 85 -12.74 -31.02 17.42
CA GLY A 85 -13.13 -30.09 18.47
C GLY A 85 -14.46 -30.43 19.14
N VAL A 86 -15.41 -31.05 18.43
CA VAL A 86 -16.80 -31.31 18.90
C VAL A 86 -16.86 -32.08 20.23
N PRO A 87 -16.16 -33.21 20.42
CA PRO A 87 -16.26 -33.98 21.69
C PRO A 87 -15.85 -33.13 22.90
N PHE A 88 -14.78 -32.35 22.78
CA PHE A 88 -14.31 -31.49 23.88
C PHE A 88 -15.27 -30.33 24.15
N ALA A 89 -15.84 -29.74 23.10
CA ALA A 89 -16.85 -28.69 23.25
C ALA A 89 -18.12 -29.23 23.95
N LEU A 90 -18.62 -30.39 23.54
CA LEU A 90 -19.78 -31.04 24.12
C LEU A 90 -19.53 -31.40 25.58
N HIS A 91 -18.41 -32.04 25.90
CA HIS A 91 -18.02 -32.33 27.27
C HIS A 91 -18.02 -31.08 28.17
N ARG A 92 -17.48 -29.98 27.67
CA ARG A 92 -17.47 -28.71 28.41
C ARG A 92 -18.85 -28.11 28.59
N LEU A 93 -19.72 -28.20 27.59
CA LEU A 93 -21.11 -27.71 27.71
C LEU A 93 -21.91 -28.52 28.76
N GLN A 94 -21.72 -29.84 28.76
CA GLN A 94 -22.38 -30.74 29.73
C GLN A 94 -21.91 -30.48 31.16
N THR A 95 -20.61 -30.21 31.35
CA THR A 95 -20.02 -29.98 32.70
C THR A 95 -20.15 -28.53 33.18
N SER A 96 -20.78 -27.65 32.41
CA SER A 96 -20.97 -26.23 32.79
C SER A 96 -22.35 -25.99 33.41
N ALA A 97 -22.37 -25.48 34.63
CA ALA A 97 -23.62 -25.13 35.31
C ALA A 97 -24.40 -24.03 34.52
N PRO A 98 -25.73 -24.08 34.51
CA PRO A 98 -26.54 -23.06 33.86
C PRO A 98 -26.39 -21.72 34.61
N VAL A 99 -25.72 -20.75 33.93
CA VAL A 99 -25.68 -19.38 34.41
C VAL A 99 -26.89 -18.64 33.81
N GLN A 100 -27.80 -18.18 34.67
CA GLN A 100 -28.90 -17.30 34.25
C GLN A 100 -28.35 -15.91 33.98
N VAL A 101 -28.05 -15.62 32.71
CA VAL A 101 -27.72 -14.26 32.30
C VAL A 101 -29.01 -13.46 32.11
N ARG A 102 -29.47 -12.77 33.15
CA ARG A 102 -30.53 -11.77 33.03
C ARG A 102 -29.92 -10.55 32.31
N SER A 103 -30.14 -10.43 31.02
CA SER A 103 -29.79 -9.20 30.29
C SER A 103 -30.86 -8.13 30.57
N ALA A 104 -30.43 -6.94 30.98
CA ALA A 104 -31.33 -5.80 31.07
C ALA A 104 -31.92 -5.49 29.66
N PRO A 105 -33.18 -5.05 29.58
CA PRO A 105 -33.80 -4.66 28.30
C PRO A 105 -32.97 -3.62 27.57
N LEU A 106 -33.08 -3.61 26.25
CA LEU A 106 -32.41 -2.64 25.40
C LEU A 106 -33.11 -1.26 25.53
N SER A 107 -32.35 -0.20 25.68
CA SER A 107 -32.85 1.15 25.59
C SER A 107 -33.09 1.56 24.13
N ALA A 108 -33.92 2.58 23.89
CA ALA A 108 -34.16 3.09 22.52
C ALA A 108 -32.89 3.46 21.76
N ILE A 109 -31.92 4.07 22.44
CA ILE A 109 -30.60 4.41 21.87
C ILE A 109 -29.85 3.14 21.47
N GLU A 110 -29.85 2.11 22.29
CA GLU A 110 -29.18 0.83 21.97
C GLU A 110 -29.82 0.16 20.75
N ILE A 111 -31.15 0.17 20.67
CA ILE A 111 -31.88 -0.38 19.50
C ILE A 111 -31.51 0.41 18.25
N ALA A 112 -31.51 1.73 18.31
CA ALA A 112 -31.19 2.59 17.18
C ALA A 112 -29.74 2.38 16.70
N LEU A 113 -28.76 2.26 17.61
CA LEU A 113 -27.38 1.93 17.26
C LEU A 113 -27.27 0.55 16.58
N ILE A 114 -28.00 -0.46 17.08
CA ILE A 114 -28.03 -1.80 16.46
C ILE A 114 -28.61 -1.70 15.05
N VAL A 115 -29.74 -0.99 14.88
CA VAL A 115 -30.33 -0.82 13.53
C VAL A 115 -29.35 -0.14 12.57
N ALA A 116 -28.68 0.94 13.00
CA ALA A 116 -27.70 1.62 12.16
C ALA A 116 -26.53 0.72 11.77
N ILE A 117 -26.01 -0.10 12.70
CA ILE A 117 -24.96 -1.08 12.43
C ILE A 117 -25.46 -2.13 11.43
N VAL A 118 -26.64 -2.71 11.65
CA VAL A 118 -27.20 -3.74 10.78
C VAL A 118 -27.42 -3.22 9.37
N VAL A 119 -28.01 -2.04 9.23
CA VAL A 119 -28.21 -1.40 7.91
C VAL A 119 -26.86 -1.21 7.21
N ALA A 120 -25.87 -0.66 7.91
CA ALA A 120 -24.55 -0.45 7.33
C ALA A 120 -23.87 -1.77 6.91
N VAL A 121 -24.04 -2.84 7.68
CA VAL A 121 -23.51 -4.17 7.31
C VAL A 121 -24.23 -4.74 6.08
N VAL A 122 -25.56 -4.62 6.00
CA VAL A 122 -26.32 -5.06 4.82
C VAL A 122 -25.88 -4.32 3.56
N LEU A 123 -25.66 -3.00 3.66
CA LEU A 123 -25.16 -2.20 2.53
C LEU A 123 -23.75 -2.65 2.10
N ARG A 124 -22.90 -3.12 3.03
CA ARG A 124 -21.59 -3.69 2.68
C ARG A 124 -21.71 -4.98 1.90
N PHE A 125 -22.62 -5.89 2.29
CA PHE A 125 -22.87 -7.10 1.52
C PHE A 125 -23.26 -6.77 0.09
N TRP A 126 -24.14 -5.80 -0.10
CA TRP A 126 -24.57 -5.35 -1.40
C TRP A 126 -23.44 -4.76 -2.24
N ASN A 127 -22.71 -3.80 -1.67
CA ASN A 127 -21.59 -3.18 -2.37
C ASN A 127 -20.48 -4.19 -2.72
N THR A 128 -20.18 -5.08 -1.80
CA THR A 128 -19.15 -6.10 -2.03
C THR A 128 -19.56 -7.08 -3.12
N ALA A 129 -20.84 -7.43 -3.20
CA ALA A 129 -21.35 -8.29 -4.27
C ALA A 129 -21.28 -7.61 -5.63
N TYR A 130 -21.57 -6.30 -5.71
CA TYR A 130 -21.63 -5.58 -6.98
C TYR A 130 -20.26 -5.32 -7.61
N TRP A 131 -19.27 -4.88 -6.82
CA TRP A 131 -17.94 -4.51 -7.33
C TRP A 131 -17.04 -5.74 -7.54
N CYS A 132 -16.20 -5.71 -8.57
CA CYS A 132 -15.04 -6.58 -8.74
C CYS A 132 -13.82 -6.05 -7.97
N PHE A 133 -12.64 -6.67 -8.07
CA PHE A 133 -11.41 -6.09 -7.54
C PHE A 133 -10.99 -4.88 -8.37
N THR A 134 -10.79 -3.72 -7.71
CA THR A 134 -10.48 -2.45 -8.38
C THR A 134 -9.29 -1.73 -7.76
N THR A 135 -8.91 -2.05 -6.52
CA THR A 135 -7.80 -1.38 -5.84
C THR A 135 -6.45 -1.97 -6.21
N TYR A 136 -5.42 -1.13 -6.14
CA TYR A 136 -4.04 -1.52 -6.48
C TYR A 136 -3.62 -2.79 -5.73
N ASP A 137 -3.73 -2.81 -4.39
CA ASP A 137 -3.27 -3.93 -3.56
C ASP A 137 -4.07 -5.22 -3.80
N ALA A 138 -5.37 -5.12 -4.05
CA ALA A 138 -6.18 -6.29 -4.36
C ALA A 138 -5.81 -6.90 -5.73
N LEU A 139 -5.55 -6.05 -6.73
CA LEU A 139 -5.20 -6.50 -8.08
C LEU A 139 -3.78 -7.06 -8.18
N TRP A 140 -2.79 -6.51 -7.45
CA TRP A 140 -1.41 -6.96 -7.61
C TRP A 140 -1.00 -8.07 -6.63
N VAL A 141 -1.69 -8.22 -5.49
CA VAL A 141 -1.32 -9.18 -4.44
C VAL A 141 -2.47 -10.06 -4.01
N TYR A 142 -3.54 -9.48 -3.41
CA TYR A 142 -4.47 -10.33 -2.66
C TYR A 142 -5.42 -11.12 -3.57
N GLY A 143 -6.07 -10.46 -4.49
CA GLY A 143 -6.91 -11.09 -5.51
C GLY A 143 -6.09 -11.88 -6.51
N TYR A 144 -4.92 -11.33 -6.91
CA TYR A 144 -3.98 -12.02 -7.80
C TYR A 144 -3.50 -13.36 -7.22
N ASN A 145 -3.07 -13.38 -5.96
CA ASN A 145 -2.63 -14.63 -5.32
C ASN A 145 -3.76 -15.67 -5.29
N ALA A 146 -4.99 -15.26 -4.98
CA ALA A 146 -6.12 -16.17 -4.98
C ALA A 146 -6.40 -16.74 -6.39
N ARG A 147 -6.34 -15.89 -7.43
CA ARG A 147 -6.46 -16.31 -8.82
C ARG A 147 -5.35 -17.28 -9.23
N LEU A 148 -4.13 -16.98 -8.82
CA LEU A 148 -2.97 -17.84 -9.08
C LEU A 148 -3.09 -19.20 -8.38
N PHE A 149 -3.59 -19.23 -7.13
CA PHE A 149 -3.83 -20.49 -6.41
C PHE A 149 -4.89 -21.37 -7.09
N MET A 150 -5.90 -20.74 -7.71
CA MET A 150 -6.89 -21.47 -8.52
C MET A 150 -6.28 -22.01 -9.79
N LEU A 151 -5.43 -21.25 -10.49
CA LEU A 151 -4.79 -21.66 -11.75
C LEU A 151 -3.76 -22.77 -11.53
N GLU A 152 -2.93 -22.68 -10.49
CA GLU A 152 -1.88 -23.66 -10.24
C GLU A 152 -2.34 -24.84 -9.36
N GLY A 153 -3.48 -24.69 -8.69
CA GLY A 153 -3.99 -25.68 -7.75
C GLY A 153 -3.14 -25.86 -6.49
N GLN A 154 -2.25 -24.91 -6.19
CA GLN A 154 -1.34 -24.93 -5.04
C GLN A 154 -0.87 -23.51 -4.69
N ILE A 155 -0.15 -23.37 -3.57
CA ILE A 155 0.56 -22.12 -3.22
C ILE A 155 1.96 -22.16 -3.84
N PRO A 156 2.25 -21.37 -4.88
CA PRO A 156 3.56 -21.38 -5.54
C PRO A 156 4.69 -21.00 -4.60
N GLY A 157 5.83 -21.70 -4.74
CA GLY A 157 7.02 -21.43 -3.92
C GLY A 157 7.57 -20.02 -4.06
N ARG A 158 7.35 -19.37 -5.23
CA ARG A 158 7.80 -18.00 -5.54
C ARG A 158 7.07 -16.91 -4.77
N ILE A 159 5.89 -17.20 -4.19
CA ILE A 159 5.12 -16.19 -3.43
C ILE A 159 5.67 -16.11 -2.01
N GLY A 160 6.15 -14.92 -1.60
CA GLY A 160 6.70 -14.68 -0.26
C GLY A 160 6.22 -13.37 0.40
N TYR A 161 5.54 -12.49 -0.33
CA TYR A 161 5.34 -11.09 0.08
C TYR A 161 4.46 -10.90 1.31
N TYR A 162 3.22 -11.39 1.32
CA TYR A 162 2.29 -11.25 2.45
C TYR A 162 1.83 -12.61 2.99
N PRO A 163 1.43 -12.69 4.28
CA PRO A 163 0.68 -13.83 4.78
C PRO A 163 -0.64 -14.01 4.03
N GLN A 164 -1.11 -15.25 3.89
CA GLN A 164 -2.11 -15.62 2.91
C GLN A 164 -3.53 -15.85 3.47
N GLN A 165 -3.87 -15.37 4.67
CA GLN A 165 -5.20 -15.61 5.26
C GLN A 165 -6.34 -15.14 4.35
N VAL A 166 -6.27 -13.91 3.87
CA VAL A 166 -7.34 -13.33 3.03
C VAL A 166 -7.30 -13.90 1.61
N PRO A 167 -6.14 -14.01 0.91
CA PRO A 167 -6.08 -14.71 -0.37
C PRO A 167 -6.61 -16.15 -0.32
N LEU A 168 -6.33 -16.91 0.74
CA LEU A 168 -6.87 -18.26 0.91
C LEU A 168 -8.39 -18.25 1.16
N ALA A 169 -8.93 -17.25 1.84
CA ALA A 169 -10.38 -17.09 1.97
C ALA A 169 -11.03 -16.78 0.61
N TYR A 170 -10.41 -15.96 -0.24
CA TYR A 170 -10.84 -15.74 -1.63
C TYR A 170 -10.79 -17.04 -2.44
N THR A 171 -9.70 -17.79 -2.32
CA THR A 171 -9.53 -19.10 -2.97
C THR A 171 -10.62 -20.08 -2.51
N TYR A 172 -10.97 -20.09 -1.22
CA TYR A 172 -12.04 -20.94 -0.69
C TYR A 172 -13.37 -20.67 -1.41
N ALA A 173 -13.75 -19.42 -1.51
CA ALA A 173 -15.00 -19.02 -2.15
C ALA A 173 -15.00 -19.42 -3.65
N GLN A 174 -13.90 -19.19 -4.36
CA GLN A 174 -13.75 -19.55 -5.78
C GLN A 174 -13.72 -21.07 -6.00
N LEU A 175 -13.09 -21.84 -5.11
CA LEU A 175 -13.11 -23.32 -5.19
C LEU A 175 -14.54 -23.88 -5.08
N LEU A 176 -15.36 -23.33 -4.19
CA LEU A 176 -16.73 -23.77 -4.01
C LEU A 176 -17.67 -23.21 -5.07
N TRP A 177 -17.32 -22.08 -5.67
CA TRP A 177 -17.98 -21.54 -6.86
C TRP A 177 -17.57 -22.29 -8.13
N ASN A 178 -16.48 -23.05 -8.08
CA ASN A 178 -15.89 -23.82 -9.18
C ASN A 178 -15.49 -22.97 -10.40
N ALA A 179 -15.13 -21.71 -10.16
CA ALA A 179 -14.63 -20.80 -11.19
C ALA A 179 -13.75 -19.71 -10.57
N ILE A 180 -12.84 -19.13 -11.37
CA ILE A 180 -12.16 -17.89 -11.04
C ILE A 180 -13.14 -16.75 -11.27
N ASP A 181 -13.63 -16.17 -10.20
CA ASP A 181 -14.67 -15.16 -10.20
C ASP A 181 -14.46 -14.17 -9.06
N ASP A 182 -14.35 -12.89 -9.37
CA ASP A 182 -14.10 -11.82 -8.40
C ASP A 182 -15.27 -11.63 -7.45
N HIS A 183 -16.51 -11.77 -7.96
CA HIS A 183 -17.73 -11.63 -7.14
C HIS A 183 -17.82 -12.76 -6.11
N ALA A 184 -17.48 -14.00 -6.52
CA ALA A 184 -17.40 -15.13 -5.60
C ALA A 184 -16.28 -14.92 -4.55
N ALA A 185 -15.08 -14.53 -4.99
CA ALA A 185 -13.95 -14.28 -4.07
C ALA A 185 -14.30 -13.24 -3.01
N ARG A 186 -14.90 -12.13 -3.42
CA ARG A 186 -15.19 -10.98 -2.55
C ARG A 186 -16.30 -11.22 -1.53
N THR A 187 -17.12 -12.28 -1.69
CA THR A 187 -18.15 -12.63 -0.72
C THR A 187 -17.67 -12.79 0.72
N VAL A 188 -16.36 -13.01 0.94
CA VAL A 188 -15.77 -13.17 2.27
C VAL A 188 -15.58 -11.84 3.00
N LEU A 189 -15.47 -10.71 2.28
CA LEU A 189 -15.13 -9.40 2.85
C LEU A 189 -16.12 -8.90 3.91
N PRO A 190 -17.46 -8.97 3.70
CA PRO A 190 -18.43 -8.52 4.70
C PRO A 190 -18.33 -9.30 6.02
N TYR A 191 -17.93 -10.58 5.99
CA TYR A 191 -17.73 -11.39 7.18
C TYR A 191 -16.50 -10.94 7.98
N PHE A 192 -15.41 -10.59 7.32
CA PHE A 192 -14.24 -9.98 7.99
C PHE A 192 -14.59 -8.60 8.57
N ALA A 193 -15.36 -7.79 7.86
CA ALA A 193 -15.85 -6.51 8.37
C ALA A 193 -16.74 -6.73 9.61
N LEU A 194 -17.68 -7.68 9.56
CA LEU A 194 -18.52 -8.05 10.69
C LEU A 194 -17.69 -8.53 11.89
N ASN A 195 -16.64 -9.31 11.65
CA ASN A 195 -15.71 -9.72 12.69
C ASN A 195 -15.06 -8.51 13.39
N SER A 196 -14.57 -7.55 12.63
CA SER A 196 -13.97 -6.33 13.18
C SER A 196 -14.95 -5.50 14.01
N ILE A 197 -16.20 -5.41 13.58
CA ILE A 197 -17.28 -4.70 14.28
C ILE A 197 -17.61 -5.42 15.60
N LEU A 198 -17.77 -6.74 15.55
CA LEU A 198 -18.12 -7.53 16.77
C LEU A 198 -17.00 -7.52 17.79
N LEU A 199 -15.73 -7.64 17.37
CA LEU A 199 -14.60 -7.58 18.31
C LEU A 199 -14.45 -6.17 18.91
N THR A 200 -14.72 -5.11 18.14
CA THR A 200 -14.78 -3.74 18.65
C THR A 200 -15.93 -3.58 19.67
N TYR A 201 -17.11 -4.13 19.37
CA TYR A 201 -18.22 -4.17 20.31
C TYR A 201 -17.85 -4.87 21.63
N ILE A 202 -17.27 -6.08 21.54
CA ILE A 202 -16.91 -6.89 22.71
C ILE A 202 -15.91 -6.17 23.58
N GLY A 203 -14.86 -5.58 22.97
CA GLY A 203 -13.88 -4.80 23.71
C GLY A 203 -14.55 -3.64 24.49
N GLY A 204 -15.33 -2.81 23.82
CA GLY A 204 -16.06 -1.71 24.46
C GLY A 204 -17.07 -2.18 25.52
N ALA A 205 -17.82 -3.26 25.25
CA ALA A 205 -18.85 -3.77 26.14
C ALA A 205 -18.26 -4.41 27.40
N ARG A 206 -17.20 -5.19 27.26
CA ARG A 206 -16.56 -5.90 28.37
C ARG A 206 -15.65 -4.98 29.20
N LEU A 207 -14.98 -4.04 28.58
CA LEU A 207 -14.08 -3.13 29.29
C LEU A 207 -14.82 -1.99 30.00
N PHE A 208 -15.93 -1.51 29.46
CA PHE A 208 -16.68 -0.36 29.97
C PHE A 208 -18.16 -0.68 30.24
N SER A 209 -19.01 -0.70 29.22
CA SER A 209 -20.43 -1.04 29.36
C SER A 209 -21.03 -1.49 28.03
N ARG A 210 -22.18 -2.20 28.08
CA ARG A 210 -22.89 -2.61 26.85
C ARG A 210 -23.15 -1.44 25.90
N ARG A 211 -23.59 -0.29 26.44
CA ARG A 211 -23.83 0.91 25.66
C ARG A 211 -22.55 1.48 25.05
N ALA A 212 -21.47 1.54 25.82
CA ALA A 212 -20.16 1.95 25.28
C ALA A 212 -19.70 1.00 24.17
N GLY A 213 -19.93 -0.32 24.29
CA GLY A 213 -19.64 -1.25 23.22
C GLY A 213 -20.44 -0.97 21.94
N LEU A 214 -21.75 -0.70 22.06
CA LEU A 214 -22.59 -0.37 20.91
C LEU A 214 -22.19 0.96 20.26
N ILE A 215 -21.85 1.98 21.04
CA ILE A 215 -21.37 3.26 20.53
C ILE A 215 -20.03 3.05 19.80
N ALA A 216 -19.09 2.30 20.38
CA ALA A 216 -17.80 2.03 19.76
C ALA A 216 -17.95 1.25 18.44
N ALA A 217 -18.82 0.23 18.43
CA ALA A 217 -19.13 -0.51 17.20
C ALA A 217 -19.78 0.37 16.14
N ALA A 218 -20.70 1.26 16.53
CA ALA A 218 -21.34 2.20 15.61
C ALA A 218 -20.34 3.22 15.05
N LEU A 219 -19.48 3.79 15.90
CA LEU A 219 -18.41 4.70 15.46
C LEU A 219 -17.48 4.02 14.45
N TRP A 220 -17.06 2.78 14.71
CA TRP A 220 -16.22 2.02 13.78
C TRP A 220 -16.98 1.67 12.51
N THR A 221 -18.21 1.20 12.61
CA THR A 221 -19.03 0.78 11.47
C THR A 221 -19.37 1.96 10.55
N LEU A 222 -19.70 3.11 11.13
CA LEU A 222 -20.12 4.31 10.39
C LEU A 222 -18.93 5.23 10.02
N TYR A 223 -17.71 4.86 10.43
CA TYR A 223 -16.51 5.56 10.03
C TYR A 223 -16.34 5.50 8.51
N PRO A 224 -16.29 6.66 7.79
CA PRO A 224 -16.32 6.67 6.32
C PRO A 224 -15.25 5.80 5.67
N HIS A 225 -14.01 5.86 6.16
CA HIS A 225 -12.91 5.04 5.63
C HIS A 225 -13.15 3.53 5.85
N HIS A 226 -13.73 3.14 7.01
CA HIS A 226 -14.09 1.74 7.21
C HIS A 226 -15.19 1.31 6.22
N ALA A 227 -16.17 2.16 5.93
CA ALA A 227 -17.22 1.86 4.96
C ALA A 227 -16.63 1.61 3.56
N VAL A 228 -15.66 2.43 3.15
CA VAL A 228 -14.98 2.28 1.85
C VAL A 228 -14.06 1.06 1.83
N TRP A 229 -13.11 0.97 2.77
CA TRP A 229 -12.07 -0.06 2.73
C TRP A 229 -12.54 -1.47 3.10
N SER A 230 -13.69 -1.61 3.76
CA SER A 230 -14.28 -2.93 4.05
C SER A 230 -14.78 -3.69 2.81
N GLN A 231 -14.86 -3.02 1.67
CA GLN A 231 -15.36 -3.58 0.42
C GLN A 231 -14.30 -3.69 -0.69
N PHE A 232 -13.11 -3.13 -0.51
CA PHE A 232 -12.09 -3.10 -1.57
C PHE A 232 -11.23 -4.36 -1.67
N GLY A 233 -11.19 -5.18 -0.64
CA GLY A 233 -10.45 -6.43 -0.66
C GLY A 233 -9.05 -6.35 -0.07
N ASP A 234 -8.76 -5.26 0.65
CA ASP A 234 -7.50 -5.06 1.37
C ASP A 234 -7.52 -5.70 2.78
N LEU A 235 -6.35 -5.77 3.42
CA LEU A 235 -6.16 -6.52 4.66
C LEU A 235 -6.48 -5.73 5.93
N GLU A 236 -6.58 -4.40 5.86
CA GLU A 236 -6.58 -3.51 7.03
C GLU A 236 -7.79 -3.73 7.93
N VAL A 237 -8.97 -3.91 7.36
CA VAL A 237 -10.20 -4.15 8.13
C VAL A 237 -10.15 -5.48 8.85
N THR A 238 -9.65 -6.52 8.18
CA THR A 238 -9.45 -7.86 8.75
C THR A 238 -8.44 -7.80 9.90
N LEU A 239 -7.29 -7.18 9.67
CA LEU A 239 -6.26 -6.97 10.69
C LEU A 239 -6.80 -6.22 11.90
N THR A 240 -7.60 -5.17 11.68
CA THR A 240 -8.15 -4.32 12.75
C THR A 240 -8.99 -5.12 13.73
N GLY A 241 -9.83 -6.03 13.23
CA GLY A 241 -10.62 -6.90 14.10
C GLY A 241 -9.75 -7.75 15.01
N TYR A 242 -8.78 -8.43 14.44
CA TYR A 242 -7.86 -9.28 15.21
C TYR A 242 -6.98 -8.48 16.16
N PHE A 243 -6.52 -7.30 15.75
CA PHE A 243 -5.70 -6.41 16.56
C PHE A 243 -6.47 -5.93 17.80
N ALA A 244 -7.68 -5.41 17.61
CA ALA A 244 -8.57 -4.98 18.69
C ALA A 244 -8.97 -6.14 19.60
N GLY A 245 -9.31 -7.29 19.02
CA GLY A 245 -9.65 -8.51 19.76
C GLY A 245 -8.51 -9.01 20.63
N THR A 246 -7.28 -9.08 20.09
CA THR A 246 -6.08 -9.46 20.85
C THR A 246 -5.92 -8.61 22.09
N ALA A 247 -5.97 -7.30 21.94
CA ALA A 247 -5.84 -6.37 23.06
C ALA A 247 -7.00 -6.48 24.07
N ALA A 248 -8.26 -6.57 23.59
CA ALA A 248 -9.43 -6.69 24.45
C ALA A 248 -9.35 -7.95 25.33
N PHE A 249 -9.06 -9.11 24.73
CA PHE A 249 -8.98 -10.37 25.48
C PHE A 249 -7.75 -10.43 26.38
N PHE A 250 -6.64 -9.80 26.03
CA PHE A 250 -5.49 -9.67 26.92
C PHE A 250 -5.84 -8.82 28.17
N ILE A 251 -6.50 -7.68 27.98
CA ILE A 251 -6.92 -6.81 29.07
C ILE A 251 -7.95 -7.53 29.96
N LEU A 252 -8.85 -8.33 29.37
CA LEU A 252 -9.78 -9.17 30.11
C LEU A 252 -9.07 -10.25 30.92
N ALA A 253 -8.06 -10.92 30.34
CA ALA A 253 -7.23 -11.90 31.07
C ALA A 253 -6.64 -11.29 32.34
N TRP A 254 -6.07 -10.10 32.23
CA TRP A 254 -5.50 -9.38 33.36
C TRP A 254 -6.59 -8.94 34.38
N ARG A 255 -7.70 -8.37 33.90
CA ARG A 255 -8.73 -7.78 34.73
C ARG A 255 -9.54 -8.83 35.48
N GLU A 256 -9.86 -9.93 34.82
CA GLU A 256 -10.69 -11.00 35.37
C GLU A 256 -9.86 -12.15 35.97
N ARG A 257 -8.53 -12.09 35.82
CA ARG A 257 -7.57 -13.12 36.28
C ARG A 257 -7.84 -14.50 35.67
N GLU A 258 -8.30 -14.53 34.41
CA GLU A 258 -8.70 -15.74 33.72
C GLU A 258 -7.76 -16.01 32.53
N ALA A 259 -6.93 -17.06 32.63
CA ALA A 259 -5.92 -17.41 31.66
C ALA A 259 -6.49 -17.76 30.26
N ARG A 260 -7.72 -18.22 30.18
CA ARG A 260 -8.40 -18.58 28.94
C ARG A 260 -8.54 -17.37 28.01
N TYR A 261 -8.72 -16.18 28.52
CA TYR A 261 -8.74 -14.98 27.72
C TYR A 261 -7.37 -14.69 27.12
N ALA A 262 -6.26 -15.04 27.80
CA ALA A 262 -4.92 -14.93 27.21
C ALA A 262 -4.72 -15.95 26.09
N VAL A 263 -5.34 -17.16 26.18
CA VAL A 263 -5.36 -18.12 25.07
C VAL A 263 -6.14 -17.57 23.87
N VAL A 264 -7.33 -17.00 24.09
CA VAL A 264 -8.10 -16.34 23.02
C VAL A 264 -7.29 -15.20 22.41
N SER A 265 -6.67 -14.36 23.23
CA SER A 265 -5.77 -13.28 22.76
C SER A 265 -4.64 -13.82 21.87
N GLY A 266 -4.01 -14.95 22.26
CA GLY A 266 -2.97 -15.60 21.48
C GLY A 266 -3.44 -16.13 20.12
N LEU A 267 -4.62 -16.73 20.07
CA LEU A 267 -5.20 -17.19 18.80
C LEU A 267 -5.57 -16.01 17.88
N LEU A 268 -6.06 -14.91 18.44
CA LEU A 268 -6.34 -13.69 17.67
C LEU A 268 -5.05 -13.02 17.19
N LEU A 269 -3.97 -13.04 18.00
CA LEU A 269 -2.65 -12.61 17.57
C LEU A 269 -2.12 -13.49 16.43
N ALA A 270 -2.33 -14.81 16.49
CA ALA A 270 -1.99 -15.70 15.39
C ALA A 270 -2.72 -15.31 14.11
N ALA A 271 -4.03 -15.03 14.19
CA ALA A 271 -4.83 -14.58 13.05
C ALA A 271 -4.37 -13.22 12.51
N ALA A 272 -3.98 -12.30 13.39
CA ALA A 272 -3.41 -11.00 13.00
C ALA A 272 -2.08 -11.16 12.23
N LEU A 273 -1.17 -11.99 12.74
CA LEU A 273 0.12 -12.31 12.09
C LEU A 273 -0.08 -13.05 10.77
N TRP A 274 -1.12 -13.90 10.69
CA TRP A 274 -1.52 -14.60 9.48
C TRP A 274 -2.19 -13.69 8.44
N THR A 275 -2.61 -12.49 8.85
CA THR A 275 -3.20 -11.47 7.97
C THR A 275 -2.13 -10.53 7.41
N LYS A 276 -1.29 -9.92 8.27
CA LYS A 276 -0.34 -8.88 7.85
C LYS A 276 0.87 -8.80 8.80
N PRO A 277 2.10 -8.60 8.27
CA PRO A 277 3.31 -8.51 9.10
C PRO A 277 3.28 -7.38 10.13
N THR A 278 2.56 -6.28 9.86
CA THR A 278 2.42 -5.16 10.79
C THR A 278 1.75 -5.54 12.12
N ALA A 279 1.10 -6.70 12.19
CA ALA A 279 0.64 -7.31 13.44
C ALA A 279 1.77 -7.58 14.44
N GLY A 280 3.04 -7.60 13.98
CA GLY A 280 4.22 -7.66 14.86
C GLY A 280 4.25 -6.58 15.93
N ALA A 281 3.58 -5.45 15.73
CA ALA A 281 3.40 -4.43 16.76
C ALA A 281 2.67 -4.92 18.01
N LEU A 282 1.79 -5.93 17.89
CA LEU A 282 1.17 -6.59 19.05
C LEU A 282 2.20 -7.38 19.88
N ILE A 283 3.17 -8.01 19.21
CA ILE A 283 4.28 -8.68 19.89
C ILE A 283 5.09 -7.63 20.66
N GLN A 284 5.42 -6.51 20.03
CA GLN A 284 6.12 -5.39 20.69
C GLN A 284 5.30 -4.85 21.87
N SER A 285 3.98 -4.73 21.75
CA SER A 285 3.11 -4.32 22.86
C SER A 285 3.16 -5.30 24.03
N LEU A 286 3.10 -6.60 23.76
CA LEU A 286 3.19 -7.63 24.81
C LEU A 286 4.57 -7.65 25.48
N LEU A 287 5.64 -7.48 24.73
CA LEU A 287 6.99 -7.34 25.26
C LEU A 287 7.15 -6.07 26.12
N LEU A 288 6.57 -4.96 25.67
CA LEU A 288 6.56 -3.70 26.44
C LEU A 288 5.81 -3.86 27.76
N ILE A 289 4.62 -4.48 27.71
CA ILE A 289 3.80 -4.74 28.92
C ILE A 289 4.52 -5.68 29.89
N GLY A 290 5.08 -6.78 29.37
CA GLY A 290 5.82 -7.74 30.18
C GLY A 290 7.09 -7.14 30.78
N GLY A 291 7.84 -6.38 29.96
CA GLY A 291 9.05 -5.67 30.38
C GLY A 291 8.78 -4.59 31.43
N ALA A 292 7.73 -3.77 31.23
CA ALA A 292 7.33 -2.76 32.20
C ALA A 292 6.89 -3.39 33.54
N ALA A 293 6.14 -4.49 33.48
CA ALA A 293 5.77 -5.22 34.68
C ALA A 293 6.98 -5.81 35.41
N LEU A 294 7.97 -6.31 34.68
CA LEU A 294 9.23 -6.80 35.22
C LEU A 294 10.03 -5.68 35.89
N ILE A 295 10.24 -4.58 35.17
CA ILE A 295 10.98 -3.41 35.70
C ILE A 295 10.28 -2.90 36.97
N GLY A 296 8.95 -2.74 36.94
CA GLY A 296 8.18 -2.32 38.10
C GLY A 296 8.38 -3.23 39.33
N GLN A 297 8.47 -4.55 39.12
CA GLN A 297 8.76 -5.49 40.20
C GLN A 297 10.17 -5.40 40.71
N VAL A 298 11.17 -5.27 39.82
CA VAL A 298 12.59 -5.11 40.21
C VAL A 298 12.78 -3.84 41.02
N VAL A 299 12.17 -2.73 40.57
CA VAL A 299 12.22 -1.45 41.30
C VAL A 299 11.57 -1.56 42.68
N ALA A 300 10.37 -2.18 42.75
CA ALA A 300 9.64 -2.33 44.01
C ALA A 300 10.36 -3.24 45.03
N GLN A 301 11.01 -4.31 44.57
CA GLN A 301 11.68 -5.29 45.42
C GLN A 301 13.19 -5.03 45.58
N ARG A 302 13.76 -4.06 44.85
CA ARG A 302 15.19 -3.76 44.75
C ARG A 302 16.05 -4.99 44.44
N ARG A 303 15.49 -6.05 43.95
CA ARG A 303 16.15 -7.32 43.54
C ARG A 303 15.46 -7.94 42.35
N PHE A 304 16.24 -8.52 41.43
CA PHE A 304 15.70 -9.40 40.36
C PHE A 304 15.43 -10.79 40.97
N SER A 305 14.22 -11.28 40.82
CA SER A 305 13.83 -12.63 41.26
C SER A 305 13.02 -13.35 40.19
N LEU A 306 13.51 -14.48 39.71
CA LEU A 306 12.80 -15.35 38.77
C LEU A 306 11.44 -15.83 39.34
N ARG A 307 11.35 -15.97 40.67
CA ARG A 307 10.11 -16.34 41.36
C ARG A 307 9.07 -15.23 41.25
N ALA A 308 9.47 -13.98 41.43
CA ALA A 308 8.60 -12.81 41.29
C ALA A 308 8.13 -12.65 39.82
N LEU A 309 9.03 -12.92 38.85
CA LEU A 309 8.68 -12.94 37.42
C LEU A 309 7.55 -13.93 37.12
N ARG A 310 7.70 -15.20 37.61
CA ARG A 310 6.68 -16.24 37.45
C ARG A 310 5.36 -15.92 38.17
N GLN A 311 5.35 -15.07 39.16
CA GLN A 311 4.17 -14.63 39.89
C GLN A 311 3.46 -13.43 39.25
N SER A 312 4.12 -12.68 38.37
CA SER A 312 3.51 -11.57 37.65
C SER A 312 2.45 -12.05 36.66
N GLN A 313 1.21 -11.65 36.86
CA GLN A 313 0.09 -12.01 35.95
C GLN A 313 0.32 -11.47 34.54
N LEU A 314 0.79 -10.23 34.42
CA LEU A 314 1.02 -9.60 33.10
C LEU A 314 2.10 -10.35 32.32
N VAL A 315 3.21 -10.73 32.97
CA VAL A 315 4.28 -11.50 32.32
C VAL A 315 3.77 -12.90 31.91
N ARG A 316 3.04 -13.58 32.79
CA ARG A 316 2.47 -14.91 32.49
C ARG A 316 1.48 -14.85 31.31
N TYR A 317 0.58 -13.88 31.30
CA TYR A 317 -0.40 -13.75 30.23
C TYR A 317 0.24 -13.29 28.92
N ALA A 318 1.23 -12.39 28.95
CA ALA A 318 2.00 -12.05 27.75
C ALA A 318 2.73 -13.26 27.18
N ALA A 319 3.41 -14.02 28.03
CA ALA A 319 4.09 -15.25 27.59
C ALA A 319 3.11 -16.30 27.04
N LEU A 320 1.96 -16.52 27.72
CA LEU A 320 0.94 -17.46 27.24
C LEU A 320 0.35 -17.02 25.89
N THR A 321 0.06 -15.73 25.73
CA THR A 321 -0.44 -15.16 24.46
C THR A 321 0.57 -15.40 23.33
N LEU A 322 1.87 -15.14 23.57
CA LEU A 322 2.92 -15.35 22.56
C LEU A 322 3.12 -16.84 22.24
N ILE A 323 3.14 -17.71 23.24
CA ILE A 323 3.30 -19.16 23.05
C ILE A 323 2.14 -19.73 22.22
N VAL A 324 0.91 -19.31 22.49
CA VAL A 324 -0.28 -19.76 21.75
C VAL A 324 -0.28 -19.21 20.32
N ALA A 325 0.19 -17.98 20.14
CA ALA A 325 0.19 -17.33 18.82
C ALA A 325 1.22 -17.93 17.85
N PHE A 326 2.40 -18.31 18.33
CA PHE A 326 3.55 -18.65 17.50
C PHE A 326 3.30 -19.84 16.54
N PRO A 327 2.72 -20.99 16.95
CA PRO A 327 2.58 -22.15 16.08
C PRO A 327 1.76 -21.86 14.81
N LEU A 328 0.66 -21.12 14.93
CA LEU A 328 -0.21 -20.79 13.80
C LEU A 328 0.20 -19.49 13.11
N GLY A 329 0.53 -18.45 13.87
CA GLY A 329 0.91 -17.15 13.31
C GLY A 329 2.28 -17.12 12.66
N GLY A 330 3.18 -18.05 13.04
CA GLY A 330 4.55 -18.14 12.51
C GLY A 330 4.70 -18.91 11.20
N MET A 331 3.69 -19.71 10.79
CA MET A 331 3.82 -20.66 9.68
C MET A 331 4.25 -20.03 8.35
N TRP A 332 3.66 -18.91 7.99
CA TRP A 332 4.02 -18.21 6.75
C TRP A 332 5.48 -17.75 6.74
N TYR A 333 5.92 -17.18 7.84
CA TYR A 333 7.28 -16.67 8.00
C TYR A 333 8.31 -17.78 7.99
N ILE A 334 8.00 -18.93 8.61
CA ILE A 334 8.82 -20.12 8.57
C ILE A 334 8.89 -20.67 7.14
N ARG A 335 7.75 -20.76 6.44
CA ARG A 335 7.70 -21.17 5.03
C ARG A 335 8.59 -20.28 4.16
N ASN A 336 8.53 -18.95 4.33
CA ASN A 336 9.37 -18.06 3.55
C ASN A 336 10.86 -18.43 3.67
N VAL A 337 11.34 -18.64 4.90
CA VAL A 337 12.73 -19.04 5.14
C VAL A 337 13.04 -20.39 4.50
N LEU A 338 12.12 -21.36 4.58
CA LEU A 338 12.29 -22.69 3.97
C LEU A 338 12.36 -22.64 2.43
N TYR A 339 11.68 -21.68 1.81
CA TYR A 339 11.70 -21.47 0.35
C TYR A 339 12.78 -20.48 -0.10
N GLY A 340 13.69 -20.08 0.79
CA GLY A 340 14.79 -19.17 0.47
C GLY A 340 14.39 -17.68 0.38
N HIS A 341 13.17 -17.32 0.80
CA HIS A 341 12.74 -15.94 0.89
C HIS A 341 13.16 -15.31 2.22
N PRO A 342 13.33 -13.97 2.28
CA PRO A 342 13.43 -13.28 3.55
C PRO A 342 12.22 -13.57 4.44
N MET A 343 12.41 -13.64 5.75
CA MET A 343 11.30 -13.82 6.69
C MET A 343 10.22 -12.74 6.50
N LEU A 344 10.65 -11.49 6.26
CA LEU A 344 9.80 -10.37 5.87
C LEU A 344 10.27 -9.88 4.50
N VAL A 345 9.44 -10.05 3.49
CA VAL A 345 9.70 -9.51 2.15
C VAL A 345 9.21 -8.06 2.10
N LEU A 346 10.12 -7.13 1.93
CA LEU A 346 9.84 -5.70 1.78
C LEU A 346 10.52 -5.21 0.49
N PRO A 347 9.92 -4.29 -0.26
CA PRO A 347 10.59 -3.68 -1.41
C PRO A 347 11.88 -2.98 -0.99
N ASP A 348 12.91 -3.07 -1.83
CA ASP A 348 14.16 -2.35 -1.60
C ASP A 348 13.92 -0.84 -1.49
N GLY A 349 14.62 -0.19 -0.56
CA GLY A 349 14.46 1.25 -0.31
C GLY A 349 13.16 1.63 0.40
N TYR A 350 12.30 0.66 0.78
CA TYR A 350 11.03 0.89 1.47
C TYR A 350 11.15 1.78 2.70
N TRP A 351 12.14 1.51 3.58
CA TRP A 351 12.34 2.29 4.80
C TRP A 351 12.81 3.73 4.54
N GLN A 352 13.60 3.94 3.49
CA GLN A 352 14.04 5.29 3.10
C GLN A 352 12.86 6.11 2.56
N ALA A 353 12.05 5.52 1.69
CA ALA A 353 10.84 6.14 1.18
C ALA A 353 9.81 6.39 2.30
N ALA A 354 9.67 5.45 3.23
CA ALA A 354 8.80 5.61 4.38
C ALA A 354 9.26 6.75 5.30
N ALA A 355 10.56 6.85 5.59
CA ALA A 355 11.12 7.91 6.42
C ALA A 355 10.95 9.31 5.80
N GLN A 356 11.03 9.43 4.47
CA GLN A 356 10.78 10.69 3.75
C GLN A 356 9.30 11.10 3.81
N ARG A 357 8.37 10.16 3.90
CA ARG A 357 6.92 10.41 3.90
C ARG A 357 6.33 10.58 5.31
N SER A 358 7.03 10.08 6.34
CA SER A 358 6.51 10.00 7.71
C SER A 358 6.18 11.33 8.38
N GLY A 359 6.68 12.46 7.83
CA GLY A 359 6.32 13.80 8.30
C GLY A 359 5.01 14.34 7.74
N GLN A 360 4.48 13.75 6.67
CA GLN A 360 3.41 14.35 5.87
C GLN A 360 2.02 14.35 6.54
N GLU A 361 1.74 13.45 7.47
CA GLU A 361 0.39 13.23 7.99
C GLU A 361 0.21 13.49 9.49
N LEU A 362 1.18 14.14 10.14
CA LEU A 362 1.00 14.64 11.50
C LEU A 362 -0.25 15.54 11.61
N GLY A 363 -0.53 16.30 10.56
CA GLY A 363 -1.73 17.12 10.45
C GLY A 363 -3.03 16.34 10.66
N TRP A 364 -3.12 15.11 10.20
CA TRP A 364 -4.31 14.25 10.37
C TRP A 364 -4.54 13.79 11.79
N LEU A 365 -3.48 13.34 12.47
CA LEU A 365 -3.56 13.01 13.91
C LEU A 365 -4.03 14.18 14.73
N LEU A 366 -3.63 15.38 14.34
CA LEU A 366 -3.98 16.61 15.00
C LEU A 366 -5.40 17.05 14.66
N LEU A 367 -5.89 16.76 13.44
CA LEU A 367 -7.29 16.94 13.07
C LEU A 367 -8.22 16.03 13.90
N ILE A 368 -7.78 14.78 14.18
CA ILE A 368 -8.51 13.85 15.05
C ILE A 368 -8.53 14.37 16.49
N ALA A 369 -7.43 14.90 16.99
CA ALA A 369 -7.38 15.56 18.30
C ALA A 369 -8.35 16.75 18.39
N LEU A 370 -8.62 17.41 17.27
CA LEU A 370 -9.61 18.49 17.14
C LEU A 370 -11.04 18.05 17.42
N LEU A 371 -11.41 16.85 17.02
CA LEU A 371 -12.74 16.30 17.33
C LEU A 371 -12.95 16.15 18.85
N ALA A 372 -11.88 16.13 19.63
CA ALA A 372 -11.96 16.15 21.09
C ALA A 372 -12.13 17.56 21.69
N VAL A 373 -11.85 18.64 20.94
CA VAL A 373 -11.91 20.04 21.41
C VAL A 373 -13.31 20.44 21.90
N PRO A 374 -14.42 20.15 21.20
CA PRO A 374 -15.77 20.53 21.68
C PRO A 374 -16.10 19.88 23.03
N PHE A 375 -15.61 18.67 23.26
CA PHE A 375 -15.84 17.95 24.52
C PHE A 375 -14.96 18.44 25.67
N ALA A 376 -13.80 19.03 25.33
CA ALA A 376 -12.88 19.64 26.30
C ALA A 376 -13.26 21.09 26.64
N ALA A 377 -13.76 21.86 25.70
CA ALA A 377 -13.93 23.30 25.79
C ALA A 377 -14.93 23.74 26.89
N ALA A 378 -16.00 23.00 27.13
CA ALA A 378 -17.04 23.37 28.10
C ALA A 378 -16.59 23.31 29.56
N ARG A 379 -15.57 22.54 29.91
CA ARG A 379 -15.15 22.30 31.30
C ARG A 379 -13.65 22.43 31.57
N TYR A 380 -12.81 22.43 30.54
CA TYR A 380 -11.36 22.32 30.70
C TYR A 380 -10.60 23.32 29.80
N ARG A 381 -10.56 24.59 30.25
CA ARG A 381 -9.86 25.66 29.51
C ARG A 381 -8.42 25.29 29.12
N VAL A 382 -7.69 24.55 30.00
CA VAL A 382 -6.32 24.14 29.76
C VAL A 382 -6.25 23.05 28.68
N ALA A 383 -7.19 22.08 28.69
CA ALA A 383 -7.26 21.06 27.64
C ALA A 383 -7.66 21.67 26.28
N ALA A 384 -8.61 22.63 26.30
CA ALA A 384 -9.00 23.37 25.10
C ALA A 384 -7.81 24.15 24.51
N LEU A 385 -7.03 24.82 25.36
CA LEU A 385 -5.80 25.51 24.95
C LEU A 385 -4.77 24.52 24.38
N GLY A 386 -4.54 23.36 25.04
CA GLY A 386 -3.67 22.32 24.55
C GLY A 386 -4.08 21.80 23.17
N CYS A 387 -5.38 21.53 22.97
CA CYS A 387 -5.92 21.14 21.67
C CYS A 387 -5.75 22.24 20.61
N ALA A 388 -6.01 23.51 20.97
CA ALA A 388 -5.85 24.63 20.06
C ALA A 388 -4.37 24.82 19.62
N LEU A 389 -3.43 24.61 20.52
CA LEU A 389 -1.99 24.66 20.19
C LEU A 389 -1.57 23.49 19.28
N LEU A 390 -2.09 22.28 19.52
CA LEU A 390 -1.87 21.16 18.62
C LEU A 390 -2.39 21.50 17.21
N TRP A 391 -3.52 22.15 17.15
CA TRP A 391 -4.15 22.58 15.90
C TRP A 391 -3.33 23.64 15.17
N LEU A 392 -2.88 24.66 15.90
CA LEU A 392 -2.02 25.71 15.35
C LEU A 392 -0.70 25.13 14.80
N ALA A 393 -0.12 24.14 15.48
CA ALA A 393 1.08 23.46 14.99
C ALA A 393 0.82 22.66 13.70
N ALA A 394 -0.36 22.04 13.59
CA ALA A 394 -0.70 21.19 12.46
C ALA A 394 -1.18 21.94 11.22
N LEU A 395 -1.87 23.06 11.42
CA LEU A 395 -2.57 23.77 10.35
C LEU A 395 -1.63 24.23 9.22
N PRO A 396 -0.49 24.88 9.49
CA PRO A 396 0.44 25.26 8.44
C PRO A 396 1.03 24.04 7.69
N SER A 397 1.27 22.97 8.42
CA SER A 397 1.83 21.74 7.86
C SER A 397 0.82 20.97 7.02
N ALA A 398 -0.44 20.93 7.46
CA ALA A 398 -1.49 20.19 6.75
C ALA A 398 -1.89 20.82 5.41
N PHE A 399 -1.71 22.14 5.25
CA PHE A 399 -2.26 22.87 4.09
C PHE A 399 -1.25 23.78 3.40
N GLY A 400 0.03 23.56 3.60
CA GLY A 400 1.06 24.38 2.97
C GLY A 400 0.92 25.88 3.29
N GLY A 401 0.43 26.23 4.47
CA GLY A 401 0.21 27.60 4.92
C GLY A 401 -1.12 28.22 4.49
N ARG A 402 -2.00 27.52 3.80
CA ARG A 402 -3.35 27.97 3.42
C ARG A 402 -4.47 27.16 4.08
N ALA A 403 -5.63 27.75 4.21
CA ALA A 403 -6.83 27.04 4.64
C ALA A 403 -7.29 26.04 3.54
N PRO A 404 -7.75 24.84 3.93
CA PRO A 404 -8.29 23.88 2.97
C PRO A 404 -9.60 24.43 2.37
N THR A 405 -9.80 24.12 1.10
CA THR A 405 -11.10 24.35 0.44
C THR A 405 -12.13 23.30 0.90
N LEU A 406 -13.41 23.60 0.75
CA LEU A 406 -14.46 22.64 1.08
C LEU A 406 -14.34 21.33 0.27
N ALA A 407 -13.93 21.43 -1.01
CA ALA A 407 -13.69 20.28 -1.87
C ALA A 407 -12.52 19.42 -1.35
N GLU A 408 -11.42 20.04 -0.93
CA GLU A 408 -10.29 19.33 -0.30
C GLU A 408 -10.71 18.63 0.99
N LEU A 409 -11.51 19.31 1.83
CA LEU A 409 -12.05 18.69 3.05
C LEU A 409 -12.97 17.48 2.74
N GLN A 410 -13.78 17.57 1.69
CA GLN A 410 -14.61 16.46 1.23
C GLN A 410 -13.77 15.29 0.70
N LEU A 411 -12.77 15.56 -0.14
CA LEU A 411 -11.81 14.58 -0.64
C LEU A 411 -11.01 13.95 0.51
N MET A 412 -10.64 14.74 1.50
CA MET A 412 -10.02 14.28 2.74
C MET A 412 -10.94 13.33 3.52
N ALA A 413 -12.21 13.71 3.69
CA ALA A 413 -13.19 12.88 4.39
C ALA A 413 -13.48 11.56 3.66
N SER A 414 -13.43 11.56 2.32
CA SER A 414 -13.62 10.35 1.49
C SER A 414 -12.36 9.47 1.36
N GLY A 415 -11.21 9.92 1.87
CA GLY A 415 -9.96 9.17 1.75
C GLY A 415 -9.32 9.20 0.34
N GLN A 416 -9.83 10.06 -0.53
CA GLN A 416 -9.37 10.17 -1.93
C GLN A 416 -8.19 11.13 -2.13
N ILE A 417 -7.86 11.96 -1.15
CA ILE A 417 -6.68 12.81 -1.27
C ILE A 417 -5.44 11.95 -1.07
N ALA A 418 -4.69 11.85 -2.15
CA ALA A 418 -3.31 11.43 -2.08
C ALA A 418 -2.51 12.43 -1.21
N THR A 419 -1.55 11.90 -0.49
CA THR A 419 -0.66 12.57 0.47
C THR A 419 0.18 13.73 -0.08
N SER A 420 0.06 14.05 -1.36
CA SER A 420 0.83 15.11 -2.05
C SER A 420 0.51 16.54 -1.61
N ILE A 421 -0.58 16.74 -0.86
CA ILE A 421 -1.01 18.08 -0.41
C ILE A 421 -0.36 18.46 0.94
N LEU A 422 0.22 17.50 1.66
CA LEU A 422 0.79 17.74 2.98
C LEU A 422 2.30 18.04 2.90
N PRO A 423 2.77 19.10 3.57
CA PRO A 423 4.19 19.41 3.59
C PRO A 423 5.01 18.33 4.33
N THR A 424 6.23 18.16 3.89
CA THR A 424 7.07 17.00 4.20
C THR A 424 7.73 17.01 5.57
N ARG A 425 7.73 18.16 6.29
CA ARG A 425 8.38 18.26 7.62
C ARG A 425 7.77 19.37 8.47
N LEU A 426 7.58 19.09 9.75
CA LEU A 426 7.33 20.12 10.76
C LEU A 426 8.64 20.86 11.07
N GLY A 427 8.59 22.17 11.23
CA GLY A 427 9.69 22.97 11.73
C GLY A 427 9.89 22.78 13.25
N VAL A 428 10.98 23.30 13.76
CA VAL A 428 11.31 23.25 15.21
C VAL A 428 10.23 23.92 16.05
N LEU A 429 9.65 25.03 15.55
CA LEU A 429 8.60 25.77 16.22
C LEU A 429 7.32 24.94 16.35
N GLU A 430 6.91 24.28 15.27
CA GLU A 430 5.72 23.41 15.26
C GLU A 430 5.88 22.23 16.21
N TYR A 431 7.08 21.62 16.28
CA TYR A 431 7.37 20.59 17.27
C TYR A 431 7.30 21.11 18.70
N ALA A 432 7.81 22.31 18.98
CA ALA A 432 7.74 22.94 20.30
C ALA A 432 6.28 23.22 20.70
N VAL A 433 5.47 23.77 19.79
CA VAL A 433 4.04 24.03 20.02
C VAL A 433 3.27 22.72 20.20
N LEU A 434 3.59 21.68 19.42
CA LEU A 434 3.05 20.33 19.58
C LEU A 434 3.36 19.77 20.97
N ALA A 435 4.63 19.83 21.39
CA ALA A 435 5.06 19.33 22.70
C ALA A 435 4.36 20.07 23.85
N LEU A 436 4.22 21.40 23.73
CA LEU A 436 3.49 22.20 24.71
C LEU A 436 1.99 21.81 24.74
N GLY A 437 1.35 21.61 23.58
CA GLY A 437 -0.04 21.16 23.51
C GLY A 437 -0.25 19.80 24.16
N VAL A 438 0.63 18.85 23.90
CA VAL A 438 0.64 17.53 24.56
C VAL A 438 0.83 17.65 26.06
N ALA A 439 1.79 18.47 26.51
CA ALA A 439 2.05 18.71 27.94
C ALA A 439 0.83 19.31 28.67
N LEU A 440 0.14 20.28 28.07
CA LEU A 440 -1.08 20.86 28.62
C LEU A 440 -2.24 19.86 28.71
N LEU A 441 -2.39 19.02 27.69
CA LEU A 441 -3.38 17.93 27.72
C LEU A 441 -3.08 16.92 28.83
N ALA A 442 -1.82 16.50 28.94
CA ALA A 442 -1.36 15.60 30.00
C ALA A 442 -1.58 16.21 31.40
N TRP A 443 -1.24 17.50 31.58
CA TRP A 443 -1.49 18.25 32.82
C TRP A 443 -2.98 18.27 33.17
N SER A 444 -3.86 18.57 32.21
CA SER A 444 -5.30 18.61 32.41
C SER A 444 -5.92 17.24 32.75
N ALA A 445 -5.29 16.16 32.25
CA ALA A 445 -5.72 14.79 32.50
C ALA A 445 -5.26 14.24 33.86
N LEU A 446 -4.18 14.80 34.45
CA LEU A 446 -3.53 14.27 35.66
C LEU A 446 -4.47 14.20 36.89
N PRO A 447 -5.28 15.20 37.20
CA PRO A 447 -6.21 15.11 38.34
C PRO A 447 -7.26 14.00 38.16
N LYS A 448 -7.76 13.83 36.93
CA LYS A 448 -8.71 12.75 36.61
C LYS A 448 -8.04 11.38 36.71
N TRP A 449 -6.82 11.27 36.21
CA TRP A 449 -6.03 10.04 36.32
C TRP A 449 -5.86 9.64 37.77
N ARG A 450 -5.57 10.59 38.67
CA ARG A 450 -5.44 10.36 40.12
C ARG A 450 -6.73 9.92 40.77
N ALA A 451 -7.88 10.35 40.25
CA ALA A 451 -9.20 9.98 40.75
C ALA A 451 -9.67 8.58 40.32
N LEU A 452 -9.05 8.00 39.27
CA LEU A 452 -9.38 6.64 38.78
C LEU A 452 -8.90 5.57 39.78
N SER A 453 -9.65 4.47 39.87
CA SER A 453 -9.22 3.25 40.56
C SER A 453 -7.96 2.64 39.90
N LEU A 454 -7.21 1.86 40.64
CA LEU A 454 -6.04 1.15 40.13
C LEU A 454 -6.38 0.24 38.94
N ARG A 455 -7.57 -0.37 38.93
CA ARG A 455 -8.04 -1.20 37.82
C ARG A 455 -8.31 -0.39 36.56
N GLU A 456 -8.93 0.76 36.68
CA GLU A 456 -9.20 1.66 35.55
C GLU A 456 -7.91 2.24 34.98
N ARG A 457 -6.97 2.68 35.83
CA ARG A 457 -5.65 3.13 35.40
C ARG A 457 -4.89 2.03 34.68
N GLY A 458 -4.91 0.80 35.22
CA GLY A 458 -4.27 -0.36 34.58
C GLY A 458 -4.87 -0.68 33.23
N ALA A 459 -6.19 -0.66 33.08
CA ALA A 459 -6.85 -0.89 31.79
C ALA A 459 -6.48 0.17 30.75
N LEU A 460 -6.49 1.46 31.15
CA LEU A 460 -6.09 2.56 30.27
C LEU A 460 -4.60 2.49 29.88
N ALA A 461 -3.74 2.13 30.84
CA ALA A 461 -2.30 1.94 30.57
C ALA A 461 -2.06 0.78 29.58
N LEU A 462 -2.82 -0.32 29.69
CA LEU A 462 -2.74 -1.42 28.75
C LEU A 462 -3.25 -1.03 27.37
N ILE A 463 -4.36 -0.28 27.28
CA ILE A 463 -4.85 0.28 26.02
C ILE A 463 -3.76 1.14 25.36
N ALA A 464 -3.14 2.05 26.11
CA ALA A 464 -2.06 2.89 25.62
C ALA A 464 -0.85 2.05 25.16
N ALA A 465 -0.49 0.99 25.89
CA ALA A 465 0.60 0.09 25.55
C ALA A 465 0.32 -0.70 24.25
N PHE A 466 -0.95 -0.99 23.93
CA PHE A 466 -1.32 -1.61 22.66
C PHE A 466 -1.38 -0.61 21.51
N ILE A 467 -1.72 0.66 21.77
CA ILE A 467 -1.71 1.72 20.74
C ILE A 467 -0.28 2.12 20.36
N ALA A 468 0.63 2.24 21.35
CA ALA A 468 1.89 2.95 21.18
C ALA A 468 2.83 2.34 20.12
N PRO A 469 3.16 1.03 20.12
CA PRO A 469 4.07 0.49 19.10
C PRO A 469 3.54 0.63 17.69
N TYR A 470 2.26 0.31 17.47
CA TYR A 470 1.66 0.43 16.15
C TYR A 470 1.50 1.90 15.74
N GLY A 471 1.03 2.75 16.65
CA GLY A 471 0.84 4.18 16.40
C GLY A 471 2.16 4.90 16.05
N ILE A 472 3.25 4.58 16.75
CA ILE A 472 4.57 5.10 16.45
C ILE A 472 5.05 4.58 15.09
N THR A 473 4.91 3.28 14.83
CA THR A 473 5.31 2.68 13.55
C THR A 473 4.50 3.26 12.39
N TRP A 474 3.18 3.37 12.56
CA TRP A 474 2.33 3.99 11.56
C TRP A 474 2.73 5.45 11.29
N PHE A 475 2.87 6.25 12.34
CA PHE A 475 3.25 7.65 12.22
C PHE A 475 4.59 7.82 11.47
N TRP A 476 5.57 6.99 11.79
CA TRP A 476 6.93 7.12 11.28
C TRP A 476 7.10 6.51 9.87
N SER A 477 6.36 5.44 9.56
CA SER A 477 6.61 4.63 8.36
C SER A 477 5.43 4.60 7.39
N TYR A 478 4.18 4.76 7.86
CA TYR A 478 2.98 4.49 7.08
C TYR A 478 1.97 5.64 7.10
N SER A 479 2.31 6.80 7.66
CA SER A 479 1.38 7.92 7.82
C SER A 479 0.90 8.52 6.49
N TYR A 480 1.57 8.19 5.40
CA TYR A 480 1.16 8.57 4.05
C TYR A 480 -0.18 7.97 3.62
N HIS A 481 -0.68 6.96 4.34
CA HIS A 481 -1.98 6.36 4.03
C HIS A 481 -2.80 6.12 5.29
N PHE A 482 -3.96 6.80 5.36
CA PHE A 482 -4.79 6.80 6.56
C PHE A 482 -5.34 5.40 6.91
N ARG A 483 -5.70 4.56 5.92
CA ARG A 483 -6.18 3.18 6.14
C ARG A 483 -5.20 2.36 6.99
N LEU A 484 -3.91 2.63 6.88
CA LEU A 484 -2.89 1.90 7.64
C LEU A 484 -2.93 2.21 9.14
N SER A 485 -3.70 3.22 9.60
CA SER A 485 -3.96 3.49 11.02
C SER A 485 -5.10 2.65 11.62
N PHE A 486 -5.89 1.96 10.82
CA PHE A 486 -7.10 1.24 11.26
C PHE A 486 -6.91 0.35 12.48
N PRO A 487 -5.81 -0.42 12.63
CA PRO A 487 -5.62 -1.28 13.81
C PRO A 487 -5.74 -0.55 15.16
N ILE A 488 -5.44 0.76 15.21
CA ILE A 488 -5.55 1.53 16.46
C ILE A 488 -6.87 2.30 16.60
N VAL A 489 -7.68 2.43 15.55
CA VAL A 489 -8.94 3.19 15.59
C VAL A 489 -9.97 2.62 16.59
N PRO A 490 -10.17 1.30 16.72
CA PRO A 490 -11.09 0.74 17.71
C PRO A 490 -10.80 1.17 19.16
N PHE A 491 -9.53 1.37 19.52
CA PHE A 491 -9.17 1.85 20.85
C PHE A 491 -9.68 3.27 21.11
N PHE A 492 -9.58 4.14 20.13
CA PHE A 492 -10.16 5.49 20.19
C PHE A 492 -11.68 5.41 20.25
N CYS A 493 -12.30 4.52 19.46
CA CYS A 493 -13.75 4.28 19.54
C CYS A 493 -14.17 3.84 20.95
N TRP A 494 -13.42 2.97 21.62
CA TRP A 494 -13.69 2.56 23.01
C TRP A 494 -13.59 3.72 23.98
N LEU A 495 -12.54 4.54 23.89
CA LEU A 495 -12.32 5.68 24.79
C LEU A 495 -13.38 6.75 24.58
N ILE A 496 -13.73 7.09 23.35
CA ILE A 496 -14.80 8.04 23.00
C ILE A 496 -16.15 7.53 23.51
N ALA A 497 -16.45 6.26 23.24
CA ALA A 497 -17.70 5.63 23.65
C ALA A 497 -17.86 5.57 25.16
N ALA A 498 -16.79 5.28 25.90
CA ALA A 498 -16.80 5.30 27.37
C ALA A 498 -17.09 6.70 27.92
N GLN A 499 -16.51 7.75 27.33
CA GLN A 499 -16.79 9.13 27.71
C GLN A 499 -18.24 9.54 27.34
N ALA A 500 -18.70 9.17 26.16
CA ALA A 500 -20.07 9.42 25.71
C ALA A 500 -21.11 8.73 26.63
N ASP A 501 -20.89 7.47 27.00
CA ASP A 501 -21.76 6.77 27.95
C ASP A 501 -21.74 7.39 29.34
N ALA A 502 -20.57 7.81 29.84
CA ALA A 502 -20.44 8.51 31.12
C ALA A 502 -21.15 9.88 31.11
N LEU A 503 -21.08 10.62 29.99
CA LEU A 503 -21.78 11.87 29.81
C LEU A 503 -23.30 11.65 29.78
N MET A 504 -23.78 10.68 28.99
CA MET A 504 -25.20 10.33 28.92
C MET A 504 -25.78 9.91 30.27
N ARG A 505 -25.01 9.25 31.14
CA ARG A 505 -25.44 8.89 32.51
C ARG A 505 -25.57 10.12 33.42
N ARG A 506 -24.81 11.20 33.21
CA ARG A 506 -24.83 12.45 33.99
C ARG A 506 -25.97 13.40 33.61
N VAL A 507 -26.38 13.38 32.34
CA VAL A 507 -27.55 14.08 31.89
C VAL A 507 -28.75 13.41 32.52
N CYS A 508 -29.54 14.15 33.33
CA CYS A 508 -30.72 13.61 34.00
C CYS A 508 -31.83 13.30 33.00
N TRP A 509 -31.62 12.29 32.15
CA TRP A 509 -32.58 11.80 31.16
C TRP A 509 -33.90 11.34 31.81
N ARG A 510 -33.90 11.15 33.13
CA ARG A 510 -35.13 10.79 33.91
C ARG A 510 -36.22 11.84 33.79
N TYR A 511 -35.86 13.09 33.59
CA TYR A 511 -36.79 14.24 33.45
C TYR A 511 -37.12 14.60 32.00
N VAL A 512 -36.49 13.95 31.05
CA VAL A 512 -36.71 14.17 29.63
C VAL A 512 -37.69 13.15 29.10
N SER A 513 -38.75 13.54 28.39
CA SER A 513 -39.72 12.62 27.83
C SER A 513 -39.05 11.60 26.88
N ARG A 514 -39.60 10.40 26.84
CA ARG A 514 -39.10 9.33 25.95
C ARG A 514 -39.03 9.79 24.48
N SER A 515 -39.98 10.63 24.06
CA SER A 515 -40.05 11.18 22.71
C SER A 515 -38.85 12.07 22.38
N VAL A 516 -38.43 12.95 23.32
CA VAL A 516 -37.27 13.84 23.15
C VAL A 516 -35.97 13.05 23.20
N GLN A 517 -35.88 12.00 24.04
CA GLN A 517 -34.75 11.08 24.06
C GLN A 517 -34.59 10.36 22.72
N MET A 518 -35.72 9.90 22.16
CA MET A 518 -35.77 9.24 20.87
C MET A 518 -35.37 10.21 19.74
N ALA A 519 -35.91 11.42 19.75
CA ALA A 519 -35.57 12.46 18.77
C ALA A 519 -34.06 12.82 18.80
N ALA A 520 -33.49 12.99 20.00
CA ALA A 520 -32.07 13.27 20.15
C ALA A 520 -31.21 12.08 19.68
N ALA A 521 -31.60 10.84 19.99
CA ALA A 521 -30.93 9.65 19.50
C ALA A 521 -30.98 9.56 17.97
N LEU A 522 -32.13 9.80 17.38
CA LEU A 522 -32.31 9.82 15.93
C LEU A 522 -31.47 10.91 15.28
N VAL A 523 -31.39 12.12 15.82
CA VAL A 523 -30.52 13.19 15.29
C VAL A 523 -29.05 12.78 15.30
N VAL A 524 -28.57 12.20 16.42
CA VAL A 524 -27.17 11.72 16.48
C VAL A 524 -26.92 10.59 15.48
N ILE A 525 -27.85 9.65 15.36
CA ILE A 525 -27.75 8.53 14.44
C ILE A 525 -27.81 9.00 12.99
N PHE A 526 -28.77 9.88 12.67
CA PHE A 526 -28.84 10.46 11.33
C PHE A 526 -27.59 11.26 10.98
N SER A 527 -27.00 12.01 11.92
CA SER A 527 -25.74 12.73 11.70
C SER A 527 -24.57 11.80 11.47
N LEU A 528 -24.43 10.73 12.26
CA LEU A 528 -23.39 9.71 12.07
C LEU A 528 -23.64 8.86 10.83
N ALA A 529 -24.89 8.48 10.57
CA ALA A 529 -25.29 7.75 9.40
C ALA A 529 -25.14 8.59 8.12
N ALA A 530 -25.41 9.89 8.15
CA ALA A 530 -25.19 10.77 7.00
C ALA A 530 -23.71 10.83 6.60
N LEU A 531 -22.79 10.89 7.56
CA LEU A 531 -21.35 10.86 7.30
C LEU A 531 -20.88 9.49 6.74
N GLY A 532 -21.34 8.40 7.31
CA GLY A 532 -21.02 7.03 6.83
C GLY A 532 -21.78 6.66 5.56
N TRP A 533 -22.97 7.21 5.37
CA TRP A 533 -23.84 7.02 4.23
C TRP A 533 -23.33 7.74 2.97
N LEU A 534 -22.84 8.99 3.10
CA LEU A 534 -22.30 9.72 1.96
C LEU A 534 -21.12 9.02 1.29
N SER A 535 -20.25 8.36 2.06
CA SER A 535 -19.15 7.57 1.50
C SER A 535 -19.60 6.18 1.00
N GLY A 536 -20.62 5.57 1.60
CA GLY A 536 -21.19 4.30 1.16
C GLY A 536 -22.12 4.42 -0.04
N LEU A 537 -22.87 5.51 -0.17
CA LEU A 537 -23.80 5.75 -1.29
C LEU A 537 -23.09 6.02 -2.61
N SER A 538 -21.94 6.66 -2.63
CA SER A 538 -21.19 6.85 -3.86
C SER A 538 -20.80 5.52 -4.51
N ALA A 539 -20.57 4.49 -3.71
CA ALA A 539 -20.29 3.14 -4.19
C ALA A 539 -21.57 2.37 -4.58
N LEU A 540 -22.73 2.69 -3.97
CA LEU A 540 -24.04 2.08 -4.30
C LEU A 540 -24.69 2.69 -5.51
N GLN A 541 -24.44 3.95 -5.81
CA GLN A 541 -25.10 4.67 -6.88
C GLN A 541 -24.96 3.98 -8.25
N PRO A 542 -23.78 3.49 -8.67
CA PRO A 542 -23.65 2.76 -9.93
C PRO A 542 -24.46 1.45 -9.95
N ALA A 543 -24.52 0.76 -8.80
CA ALA A 543 -25.29 -0.49 -8.68
C ALA A 543 -26.80 -0.26 -8.82
N LEU A 544 -27.30 0.83 -8.23
CA LEU A 544 -28.72 1.18 -8.30
C LEU A 544 -29.11 1.76 -9.67
N ALA A 545 -28.21 2.48 -10.31
CA ALA A 545 -28.44 3.11 -11.61
C ALA A 545 -28.17 2.16 -12.80
N GLY A 546 -27.49 1.02 -12.58
CA GLY A 546 -27.11 0.08 -13.64
C GLY A 546 -26.16 0.70 -14.68
N THR A 547 -25.35 1.70 -14.27
CA THR A 547 -24.50 2.47 -15.18
C THR A 547 -23.21 1.75 -15.58
N LEU A 548 -22.79 0.71 -14.85
CA LEU A 548 -21.58 -0.07 -15.12
C LEU A 548 -22.00 -1.53 -15.44
N PRO A 549 -22.06 -1.88 -16.73
CA PRO A 549 -22.66 -3.16 -17.15
C PRO A 549 -21.81 -4.39 -16.81
N ASP A 550 -20.51 -4.26 -16.79
CA ASP A 550 -19.55 -5.35 -16.61
C ASP A 550 -18.37 -4.93 -15.72
N ASP A 551 -17.46 -5.85 -15.48
CA ASP A 551 -16.30 -5.64 -14.61
C ASP A 551 -15.25 -4.73 -15.24
N ASP A 552 -15.07 -4.76 -16.55
CA ASP A 552 -14.18 -3.84 -17.25
C ASP A 552 -14.67 -2.39 -17.09
N ALA A 553 -15.98 -2.14 -17.20
CA ALA A 553 -16.56 -0.83 -16.92
C ALA A 553 -16.38 -0.39 -15.46
N LYS A 554 -16.48 -1.32 -14.50
CA LYS A 554 -16.24 -1.03 -13.07
C LYS A 554 -14.79 -0.68 -12.79
N ILE A 555 -13.84 -1.39 -13.42
CA ILE A 555 -12.40 -1.10 -13.32
C ILE A 555 -12.10 0.25 -13.97
N ALA A 556 -12.65 0.49 -15.18
CA ALA A 556 -12.48 1.75 -15.90
C ALA A 556 -13.02 2.95 -15.12
N ALA A 557 -14.12 2.79 -14.35
CA ALA A 557 -14.66 3.86 -13.51
C ALA A 557 -13.69 4.34 -12.42
N GLY A 558 -12.81 3.46 -11.94
CA GLY A 558 -11.80 3.80 -10.91
C GLY A 558 -10.38 3.98 -11.46
N ASN A 559 -10.07 3.36 -12.61
CA ASN A 559 -8.75 3.33 -13.22
C ASN A 559 -8.86 3.35 -14.76
N PRO A 560 -9.33 4.44 -15.38
CA PRO A 560 -9.61 4.45 -16.82
C PRO A 560 -8.35 4.24 -17.66
N ALA A 561 -7.24 4.90 -17.34
CA ALA A 561 -5.98 4.72 -18.06
C ALA A 561 -5.42 3.29 -17.97
N LEU A 562 -5.60 2.63 -16.82
CA LEU A 562 -5.21 1.22 -16.68
C LEU A 562 -6.06 0.32 -17.59
N MET A 563 -7.37 0.57 -17.66
CA MET A 563 -8.25 -0.25 -18.50
C MET A 563 -7.97 -0.07 -20.00
N GLU A 564 -7.64 1.14 -20.42
CA GLU A 564 -7.16 1.42 -21.79
C GLU A 564 -5.88 0.64 -22.11
N LEU A 565 -4.91 0.63 -21.18
CA LEU A 565 -3.67 -0.17 -21.32
C LEU A 565 -3.99 -1.68 -21.42
N ILE A 566 -4.88 -2.19 -20.56
CA ILE A 566 -5.28 -3.60 -20.58
C ILE A 566 -5.89 -3.97 -21.92
N ASN A 567 -6.79 -3.14 -22.45
CA ASN A 567 -7.43 -3.38 -23.75
C ASN A 567 -6.40 -3.36 -24.88
N PHE A 568 -5.47 -2.39 -24.89
CA PHE A 568 -4.38 -2.37 -25.85
C PHE A 568 -3.55 -3.67 -25.80
N LEU A 569 -3.19 -4.13 -24.60
CA LEU A 569 -2.39 -5.37 -24.45
C LEU A 569 -3.19 -6.62 -24.84
N ARG A 570 -4.52 -6.68 -24.58
CA ARG A 570 -5.41 -7.76 -25.02
C ARG A 570 -5.45 -7.86 -26.56
N GLU A 571 -5.59 -6.72 -27.24
CA GLU A 571 -5.57 -6.65 -28.70
C GLU A 571 -4.22 -7.12 -29.27
N ARG A 572 -3.12 -6.68 -28.69
CA ARG A 572 -1.77 -7.08 -29.12
C ARG A 572 -1.49 -8.55 -28.88
N ARG A 573 -1.91 -9.09 -27.71
CA ARG A 573 -1.83 -10.52 -27.41
C ARG A 573 -2.60 -11.36 -28.43
N ALA A 574 -3.80 -10.94 -28.79
CA ALA A 574 -4.62 -11.60 -29.79
C ALA A 574 -3.98 -11.54 -31.19
N ALA A 575 -3.42 -10.38 -31.57
CA ALA A 575 -2.74 -10.23 -32.84
C ALA A 575 -1.47 -11.08 -32.96
N LEU A 576 -0.70 -11.21 -31.87
CA LEU A 576 0.53 -12.03 -31.86
C LEU A 576 0.25 -13.53 -31.69
N GLY A 577 -0.93 -13.91 -31.20
CA GLY A 577 -1.32 -15.30 -30.98
C GLY A 577 -0.47 -16.05 -29.95
N LYS A 578 0.26 -15.33 -29.08
CA LYS A 578 1.14 -15.89 -28.03
C LYS A 578 1.04 -15.06 -26.74
N PRO A 579 1.46 -15.64 -25.59
CA PRO A 579 1.66 -14.86 -24.38
C PRO A 579 2.68 -13.73 -24.60
N LEU A 580 2.43 -12.57 -23.99
CA LEU A 580 3.29 -11.41 -24.07
C LEU A 580 4.43 -11.51 -23.05
N LYS A 581 5.58 -10.98 -23.40
CA LYS A 581 6.69 -10.72 -22.49
C LYS A 581 6.75 -9.22 -22.21
N ILE A 582 6.51 -8.82 -20.99
CA ILE A 582 6.35 -7.42 -20.63
C ILE A 582 7.26 -7.08 -19.44
N ILE A 583 7.96 -5.95 -19.54
CA ILE A 583 8.57 -5.31 -18.37
C ILE A 583 7.70 -4.11 -18.01
N ALA A 584 7.17 -4.10 -16.80
CA ALA A 584 6.28 -3.07 -16.29
C ALA A 584 6.66 -2.68 -14.85
N PRO A 585 7.78 -1.98 -14.64
CA PRO A 585 8.27 -1.67 -13.29
C PRO A 585 7.23 -0.92 -12.47
N GLY A 586 6.92 -1.46 -11.28
CA GLY A 586 5.91 -0.89 -10.39
C GLY A 586 4.45 -1.13 -10.81
N GLU A 587 4.19 -1.68 -12.02
CA GLU A 587 2.81 -1.94 -12.46
C GLU A 587 2.47 -3.44 -12.37
N LEU A 588 2.46 -3.94 -11.15
CA LEU A 588 2.21 -5.35 -10.85
C LEU A 588 0.75 -5.80 -11.08
N ARG A 589 -0.20 -4.87 -11.22
CA ARG A 589 -1.62 -5.18 -11.49
C ARG A 589 -1.82 -5.90 -12.81
N LEU A 590 -0.93 -5.74 -13.77
CA LEU A 590 -1.01 -6.43 -15.05
C LEU A 590 -0.99 -7.97 -14.90
N ASN A 591 -0.31 -8.50 -13.88
CA ASN A 591 -0.30 -9.93 -13.58
C ASN A 591 -1.72 -10.48 -13.28
N PHE A 592 -2.61 -9.65 -12.74
CA PHE A 592 -3.99 -10.05 -12.48
C PHE A 592 -4.77 -10.30 -13.77
N PHE A 593 -4.56 -9.50 -14.79
CA PHE A 593 -5.26 -9.57 -16.08
C PHE A 593 -4.61 -10.54 -17.05
N PHE A 594 -3.30 -10.74 -16.92
CA PHE A 594 -2.48 -11.59 -17.78
C PHE A 594 -1.65 -12.61 -16.97
N PRO A 595 -2.30 -13.50 -16.20
CA PRO A 595 -1.59 -14.37 -15.26
C PRO A 595 -0.74 -15.47 -15.92
N GLN A 596 -0.87 -15.67 -17.24
CA GLN A 596 -0.12 -16.63 -18.03
C GLN A 596 1.01 -16.00 -18.85
N ASP A 597 1.12 -14.67 -18.81
CA ASP A 597 2.12 -13.92 -19.56
C ASP A 597 3.37 -13.70 -18.68
N ASP A 598 4.53 -13.46 -19.28
CA ASP A 598 5.76 -13.15 -18.57
C ASP A 598 5.80 -11.65 -18.29
N ILE A 599 5.28 -11.24 -17.11
CA ILE A 599 5.25 -9.85 -16.69
C ILE A 599 6.20 -9.63 -15.52
N ARG A 600 7.24 -8.84 -15.77
CA ARG A 600 8.28 -8.48 -14.82
C ARG A 600 8.00 -7.07 -14.27
N GLY A 601 7.36 -6.99 -13.10
CA GLY A 601 6.90 -5.73 -12.52
C GLY A 601 7.69 -5.26 -11.29
N ASP A 602 8.44 -6.14 -10.65
CA ASP A 602 9.22 -5.88 -9.44
C ASP A 602 10.71 -5.61 -9.71
N TRP A 603 11.06 -5.42 -10.97
CA TRP A 603 12.43 -5.31 -11.42
C TRP A 603 12.62 -4.18 -12.45
N PHE A 604 13.78 -3.51 -12.36
CA PHE A 604 14.15 -2.42 -13.25
C PHE A 604 15.35 -2.85 -14.12
N PRO A 605 15.21 -2.88 -15.45
CA PRO A 605 16.31 -3.18 -16.32
C PRO A 605 17.36 -2.06 -16.27
N THR A 606 18.62 -2.46 -16.17
CA THR A 606 19.78 -1.57 -16.15
C THR A 606 20.60 -1.67 -17.43
N THR A 607 20.40 -2.74 -18.21
CA THR A 607 21.09 -3.02 -19.45
C THR A 607 20.10 -3.35 -20.57
N LEU A 608 20.58 -3.29 -21.82
CA LEU A 608 19.79 -3.65 -23.01
C LEU A 608 19.47 -5.14 -23.09
N ASP A 609 20.43 -5.97 -22.65
CA ASP A 609 20.24 -7.41 -22.75
C ASP A 609 19.08 -7.89 -21.90
N GLU A 610 18.83 -7.17 -20.80
CA GLU A 610 17.71 -7.44 -19.91
C GLU A 610 16.35 -7.21 -20.57
N ILE A 611 16.27 -6.39 -21.62
CA ILE A 611 15.03 -6.13 -22.38
C ILE A 611 15.05 -6.74 -23.79
N ALA A 612 16.10 -7.48 -24.13
CA ALA A 612 16.29 -8.01 -25.50
C ALA A 612 15.20 -8.99 -25.95
N ASP A 613 14.56 -9.68 -24.99
CA ASP A 613 13.57 -10.73 -25.22
C ASP A 613 12.12 -10.28 -24.93
N VAL A 614 11.88 -9.02 -24.64
CA VAL A 614 10.53 -8.50 -24.32
C VAL A 614 9.79 -7.97 -25.54
N ASP A 615 8.47 -8.15 -25.52
CA ASP A 615 7.60 -7.57 -26.55
C ASP A 615 7.27 -6.10 -26.23
N TYR A 616 7.05 -5.79 -24.95
CA TYR A 616 6.67 -4.44 -24.51
C TYR A 616 7.38 -4.04 -23.22
N TYR A 617 7.72 -2.77 -23.17
CA TYR A 617 8.12 -2.07 -21.96
C TYR A 617 7.06 -1.04 -21.59
N ILE A 618 6.55 -1.11 -20.35
CA ILE A 618 5.51 -0.21 -19.85
C ILE A 618 6.11 0.79 -18.88
N ASP A 619 6.08 2.06 -19.24
CA ASP A 619 6.38 3.18 -18.36
C ASP A 619 5.10 3.62 -17.64
N SER A 620 5.16 3.76 -16.32
CA SER A 620 4.00 4.06 -15.49
C SER A 620 4.30 5.17 -14.49
N SER A 621 3.38 6.11 -14.32
CA SER A 621 3.47 7.11 -13.24
C SER A 621 3.49 6.47 -11.84
N VAL A 622 2.96 5.25 -11.70
CA VAL A 622 3.04 4.46 -10.46
C VAL A 622 4.49 4.11 -10.14
N SER A 623 5.27 3.70 -11.14
CA SER A 623 6.69 3.42 -10.95
C SER A 623 7.47 4.66 -10.53
N HIS A 624 7.18 5.81 -11.12
CA HIS A 624 7.81 7.08 -10.74
C HIS A 624 7.47 7.46 -9.29
N PHE A 625 6.25 7.24 -8.86
CA PHE A 625 5.83 7.50 -7.48
C PHE A 625 6.46 6.54 -6.46
N LEU A 626 6.44 5.24 -6.74
CA LEU A 626 6.92 4.22 -5.81
C LEU A 626 8.45 4.18 -5.71
N TYR A 627 9.15 4.51 -6.80
CA TYR A 627 10.59 4.28 -6.95
C TYR A 627 11.38 5.55 -7.30
N ASN A 628 10.91 6.70 -6.87
CA ASN A 628 11.48 8.01 -7.20
C ASN A 628 13.02 8.11 -7.03
N VAL A 629 13.60 7.28 -6.18
CA VAL A 629 15.06 7.21 -5.96
C VAL A 629 15.81 6.52 -7.12
N ARG A 630 15.10 5.68 -7.90
CA ARG A 630 15.66 4.92 -9.06
C ARG A 630 15.29 5.53 -10.41
N GLY A 631 14.40 6.51 -10.44
CA GLY A 631 13.81 7.06 -11.65
C GLY A 631 14.83 7.65 -12.65
N LEU A 632 15.98 8.15 -12.19
CA LEU A 632 17.01 8.70 -13.06
C LEU A 632 17.60 7.65 -14.01
N TYR A 633 17.98 6.48 -13.51
CA TYR A 633 18.54 5.41 -14.36
C TYR A 633 17.51 4.83 -15.32
N TYR A 634 16.29 4.72 -14.87
CA TYR A 634 15.17 4.19 -15.62
C TYR A 634 14.81 5.05 -16.83
N ASN A 635 14.65 6.36 -16.61
CA ASN A 635 14.35 7.29 -17.70
C ASN A 635 15.47 7.34 -18.77
N GLN A 636 16.73 7.21 -18.36
CA GLN A 636 17.86 7.21 -19.27
C GLN A 636 17.80 6.04 -20.27
N ILE A 637 17.49 4.82 -19.78
CA ILE A 637 17.40 3.65 -20.66
C ILE A 637 16.29 3.82 -21.68
N ILE A 638 15.05 4.15 -21.25
CA ILE A 638 13.92 4.28 -22.17
C ILE A 638 14.16 5.36 -23.21
N HIS A 639 14.56 6.55 -22.78
CA HIS A 639 14.73 7.67 -23.70
C HIS A 639 15.89 7.48 -24.68
N SER A 640 16.99 6.88 -24.24
CA SER A 640 18.06 6.47 -25.14
C SER A 640 17.59 5.45 -26.17
N ARG A 641 16.69 4.53 -25.78
CA ARG A 641 16.19 3.44 -26.62
C ARG A 641 15.18 3.89 -27.65
N THR A 642 14.29 4.80 -27.32
CA THR A 642 13.37 5.39 -28.30
C THR A 642 14.13 6.15 -29.40
N ARG A 643 15.24 6.81 -29.06
CA ARG A 643 16.10 7.48 -30.05
C ARG A 643 16.83 6.52 -30.97
N MET A 644 17.21 5.35 -30.46
CA MET A 644 17.94 4.35 -31.24
C MET A 644 17.01 3.44 -32.06
N GLU A 645 15.69 3.74 -32.07
CA GLU A 645 14.68 2.94 -32.76
C GLU A 645 14.58 1.49 -32.27
N VAL A 646 15.17 1.21 -31.12
CA VAL A 646 15.04 -0.09 -30.44
C VAL A 646 13.69 -0.19 -29.72
N MET A 647 13.19 0.93 -29.27
CA MET A 647 11.90 1.07 -28.63
C MET A 647 11.14 2.25 -29.23
N TRP A 648 9.89 2.07 -29.55
CA TRP A 648 9.01 3.16 -29.95
C TRP A 648 7.71 3.11 -29.16
N ARG A 649 7.18 4.27 -28.84
CA ARG A 649 5.95 4.40 -28.10
C ARG A 649 4.75 4.00 -28.99
N ALA A 650 4.21 2.82 -28.72
CA ALA A 650 3.07 2.29 -29.46
C ALA A 650 1.73 2.76 -28.87
N PHE A 651 1.69 3.12 -27.58
CA PHE A 651 0.44 3.47 -26.90
C PHE A 651 0.71 4.42 -25.72
N THR A 652 -0.28 5.28 -25.40
CA THR A 652 -0.30 6.12 -24.18
C THR A 652 -1.73 6.27 -23.70
N ALA A 653 -1.92 6.12 -22.39
CA ALA A 653 -3.15 6.46 -21.69
C ALA A 653 -2.83 7.39 -20.52
N ASP A 654 -3.72 8.37 -20.25
CA ASP A 654 -3.55 9.34 -19.16
C ASP A 654 -4.93 9.78 -18.67
N ASP A 655 -5.22 9.54 -17.40
CA ASP A 655 -6.48 9.95 -16.74
C ASP A 655 -6.31 11.12 -15.78
N GLY A 656 -5.15 11.78 -15.78
CA GLY A 656 -4.80 12.85 -14.87
C GLY A 656 -4.32 12.38 -13.49
N VAL A 657 -4.48 11.09 -13.17
CA VAL A 657 -3.96 10.45 -11.94
C VAL A 657 -2.87 9.46 -12.29
N PHE A 658 -3.15 8.58 -13.24
CA PHE A 658 -2.21 7.59 -13.74
C PHE A 658 -1.94 7.83 -15.22
N ARG A 659 -0.67 7.65 -15.57
CA ARG A 659 -0.23 7.68 -16.95
C ARG A 659 0.55 6.43 -17.27
N PHE A 660 0.25 5.83 -18.43
CA PHE A 660 0.95 4.67 -18.97
C PHE A 660 1.45 4.96 -20.36
N SER A 661 2.68 4.55 -20.67
CA SER A 661 3.21 4.55 -22.02
C SER A 661 3.75 3.15 -22.33
N ALA A 662 3.19 2.49 -23.33
CA ALA A 662 3.68 1.21 -23.81
C ALA A 662 4.65 1.42 -24.96
N TYR A 663 5.85 0.90 -24.79
CA TYR A 663 6.91 0.91 -25.81
C TYR A 663 7.07 -0.50 -26.36
N GLU A 664 6.93 -0.65 -27.66
CA GLU A 664 7.25 -1.88 -28.38
C GLU A 664 8.77 -2.00 -28.50
N VAL A 665 9.32 -3.20 -28.24
CA VAL A 665 10.76 -3.45 -28.26
C VAL A 665 11.13 -4.25 -29.48
N ASN A 666 12.07 -3.74 -30.26
CA ASN A 666 12.69 -4.48 -31.37
C ASN A 666 14.21 -4.43 -31.23
N ASN A 667 14.75 -5.41 -30.55
CA ASN A 667 16.18 -5.49 -30.28
C ASN A 667 17.01 -5.64 -31.57
N ALA A 668 16.44 -6.14 -32.66
CA ALA A 668 17.14 -6.26 -33.93
C ALA A 668 17.58 -4.90 -34.52
N ASN A 669 16.81 -3.84 -34.28
CA ASN A 669 17.17 -2.48 -34.72
C ASN A 669 18.44 -1.96 -34.03
N ARG A 670 18.83 -2.50 -32.92
CA ARG A 670 20.04 -2.17 -32.17
C ARG A 670 21.31 -2.40 -32.99
N PHE A 671 21.27 -3.38 -33.88
CA PHE A 671 22.42 -3.82 -34.68
C PHE A 671 22.26 -3.49 -36.18
N LYS A 672 21.17 -2.77 -36.51
CA LYS A 672 20.89 -2.41 -37.90
C LYS A 672 21.82 -1.29 -38.35
N LYS A 673 22.64 -1.57 -39.38
CA LYS A 673 23.57 -0.58 -39.92
C LYS A 673 22.82 0.65 -40.45
N PRO A 674 23.28 1.87 -40.10
CA PRO A 674 22.67 3.09 -40.54
C PRO A 674 23.03 3.42 -41.98
N GLU A 675 22.20 4.25 -42.63
CA GLU A 675 22.50 4.85 -43.93
C GLU A 675 22.56 6.38 -43.77
N PRO A 676 23.68 6.92 -43.20
CA PRO A 676 23.80 8.36 -42.96
C PRO A 676 23.95 9.14 -44.27
N ASN A 677 23.46 10.40 -44.31
CA ASN A 677 23.59 11.28 -45.46
C ASN A 677 25.07 11.61 -45.75
N GLY A 678 25.86 11.85 -44.72
CA GLY A 678 27.30 12.00 -44.78
C GLY A 678 28.02 10.71 -44.44
N LYS A 679 28.49 9.93 -45.39
CA LYS A 679 29.24 8.70 -45.15
C LYS A 679 30.69 8.99 -44.80
N LEU A 680 31.21 8.30 -43.77
CA LEU A 680 32.56 8.57 -43.29
C LEU A 680 33.42 7.30 -43.19
N GLY A 681 33.06 6.34 -42.34
CA GLY A 681 33.76 5.07 -42.18
C GLY A 681 35.13 5.21 -41.51
N VAL A 682 35.17 5.62 -40.22
CA VAL A 682 36.43 5.79 -39.49
C VAL A 682 36.38 5.16 -38.11
N HIS A 683 37.51 4.64 -37.66
CA HIS A 683 37.69 4.10 -36.31
C HIS A 683 38.16 5.16 -35.33
N PHE A 684 37.63 5.12 -34.13
CA PHE A 684 38.07 5.91 -32.98
C PHE A 684 38.71 4.93 -31.97
N GLY A 685 40.02 4.80 -32.04
CA GLY A 685 40.73 3.73 -31.35
C GLY A 685 40.18 2.36 -31.73
N ASP A 686 40.04 1.51 -30.73
CA ASP A 686 39.37 0.21 -30.78
C ASP A 686 37.97 0.19 -30.15
N ILE A 687 37.47 1.40 -29.85
CA ILE A 687 36.20 1.59 -29.07
C ILE A 687 35.00 1.76 -29.99
N ALA A 688 35.11 2.63 -30.99
CA ALA A 688 33.96 3.01 -31.81
C ALA A 688 34.34 3.16 -33.31
N TYR A 689 33.36 2.87 -34.16
CA TYR A 689 33.40 3.14 -35.58
C TYR A 689 32.31 4.13 -35.94
N LEU A 690 32.68 5.25 -36.57
CA LEU A 690 31.74 6.27 -37.02
C LEU A 690 31.36 6.00 -38.48
N HIS A 691 30.13 5.52 -38.71
CA HIS A 691 29.58 5.29 -40.05
C HIS A 691 29.42 6.60 -40.83
N GLY A 692 28.99 7.67 -40.11
CA GLY A 692 28.74 8.94 -40.72
C GLY A 692 27.85 9.85 -39.86
N TRP A 693 27.25 10.84 -40.51
CA TRP A 693 26.42 11.83 -39.86
C TRP A 693 25.21 12.24 -40.69
N ASP A 694 24.15 12.72 -40.02
CA ASP A 694 23.06 13.46 -40.64
C ASP A 694 23.08 14.90 -40.14
N LEU A 695 22.96 15.84 -41.06
CA LEU A 695 22.94 17.28 -40.80
C LEU A 695 21.71 17.87 -41.48
N ASN A 696 20.94 18.67 -40.76
CA ASN A 696 19.67 19.18 -41.25
C ASN A 696 19.85 20.35 -42.25
N ASN A 697 20.97 21.05 -42.17
CA ASN A 697 21.28 22.17 -43.06
C ASN A 697 22.80 22.42 -43.11
N LEU A 698 23.28 23.14 -44.13
CA LEU A 698 24.67 23.57 -44.26
C LEU A 698 24.83 25.08 -44.04
N THR A 699 23.72 25.81 -43.92
CA THR A 699 23.72 27.27 -43.68
C THR A 699 22.89 27.57 -42.44
N PHE A 700 23.47 28.26 -41.49
CA PHE A 700 22.86 28.63 -40.21
C PHE A 700 23.01 30.10 -39.94
N GLY A 701 22.04 30.71 -39.29
CA GLY A 701 22.15 32.05 -38.70
C GLY A 701 22.92 32.02 -37.37
N ALA A 702 23.66 33.06 -37.04
CA ALA A 702 24.20 33.21 -35.70
C ALA A 702 23.11 33.14 -34.66
N GLY A 703 23.31 32.37 -33.60
CA GLY A 703 22.31 32.05 -32.60
C GLY A 703 21.37 30.88 -32.94
N GLN A 704 21.38 30.34 -34.14
CA GLN A 704 20.60 29.18 -34.52
C GLN A 704 21.35 27.89 -34.19
N PRO A 705 20.68 26.87 -33.54
CA PRO A 705 21.36 25.62 -33.23
C PRO A 705 21.56 24.75 -34.48
N ILE A 706 22.74 24.13 -34.56
CA ILE A 706 23.06 23.08 -35.54
C ILE A 706 22.51 21.76 -35.00
N HIS A 707 21.61 21.12 -35.73
CA HIS A 707 21.12 19.80 -35.41
C HIS A 707 21.89 18.74 -36.19
N ILE A 708 22.67 17.91 -35.49
CA ILE A 708 23.49 16.87 -36.07
C ILE A 708 23.24 15.53 -35.37
N ILE A 709 23.24 14.45 -36.13
CA ILE A 709 23.21 13.06 -35.64
C ILE A 709 24.51 12.40 -36.08
N LEU A 710 25.21 11.79 -35.12
CA LEU A 710 26.38 10.98 -35.36
C LEU A 710 25.98 9.50 -35.23
N TRP A 711 26.41 8.67 -36.21
CA TRP A 711 26.05 7.24 -36.18
C TRP A 711 27.28 6.43 -35.84
N TRP A 712 27.35 6.03 -34.57
CA TRP A 712 28.43 5.20 -34.06
C TRP A 712 28.07 3.72 -34.11
N GLU A 713 29.07 2.86 -34.32
CA GLU A 713 29.03 1.41 -34.04
C GLU A 713 30.02 1.13 -32.90
N ALA A 714 29.61 0.49 -31.86
CA ALA A 714 30.50 0.07 -30.79
C ALA A 714 31.33 -1.14 -31.23
N LEU A 715 32.65 -1.03 -31.16
CA LEU A 715 33.54 -2.13 -31.49
C LEU A 715 33.79 -3.05 -30.31
N ARG A 716 33.80 -2.49 -29.11
CA ARG A 716 33.82 -3.17 -27.84
C ARG A 716 33.23 -2.29 -26.73
N PRO A 717 32.85 -2.82 -25.57
CA PRO A 717 32.57 -2.02 -24.42
C PRO A 717 33.77 -1.15 -24.02
N ALA A 718 33.56 0.10 -23.71
CA ALA A 718 34.59 1.00 -23.28
C ALA A 718 34.93 0.82 -21.80
N ASP A 719 36.19 0.95 -21.42
CA ASP A 719 36.64 0.84 -20.02
C ASP A 719 36.31 2.13 -19.23
N ILE A 720 36.21 3.28 -19.94
CA ILE A 720 35.87 4.58 -19.40
C ILE A 720 34.69 5.21 -20.14
N GLU A 721 34.10 6.26 -19.57
CA GLU A 721 33.05 7.03 -20.23
C GLU A 721 33.66 8.08 -21.12
N TYR A 722 33.83 7.77 -22.43
CA TYR A 722 34.27 8.75 -23.38
C TYR A 722 33.20 9.79 -23.66
N SER A 723 33.67 11.03 -23.88
CA SER A 723 32.83 12.16 -24.28
C SER A 723 33.09 12.53 -25.74
N VAL A 724 32.03 12.94 -26.44
CA VAL A 724 32.12 13.52 -27.77
C VAL A 724 32.47 14.97 -27.62
N PHE A 725 33.38 15.49 -28.45
CA PHE A 725 33.49 16.91 -28.65
C PHE A 725 33.07 17.30 -30.09
N ILE A 726 32.43 18.46 -30.20
CA ILE A 726 32.00 19.06 -31.48
C ILE A 726 32.54 20.48 -31.51
N HIS A 727 33.48 20.74 -32.42
CA HIS A 727 34.11 21.99 -32.55
C HIS A 727 33.60 22.71 -33.81
N LEU A 728 33.31 24.00 -33.66
CA LEU A 728 33.21 24.92 -34.79
C LEU A 728 34.56 25.63 -34.94
N TRP A 729 35.24 25.41 -36.05
CA TRP A 729 36.60 25.85 -36.32
C TRP A 729 36.65 26.83 -37.46
N ASP A 730 37.31 27.98 -37.26
CA ASP A 730 37.59 28.99 -38.28
C ASP A 730 38.92 28.65 -38.93
N GLU A 731 38.88 28.05 -40.13
CA GLU A 731 40.08 27.62 -40.84
C GLU A 731 40.88 28.85 -41.33
N ALA A 732 40.21 29.93 -41.73
CA ALA A 732 40.85 31.13 -42.21
C ALA A 732 41.71 31.83 -41.14
N ASN A 733 41.23 31.83 -39.89
CA ASN A 733 41.90 32.44 -38.75
C ASN A 733 42.57 31.44 -37.81
N GLN A 734 42.58 30.15 -38.16
CA GLN A 734 43.17 29.05 -37.37
C GLN A 734 42.77 29.08 -35.89
N ARG A 735 41.50 29.28 -35.63
CA ARG A 735 41.00 29.39 -34.26
C ARG A 735 39.72 28.56 -33.98
N LEU A 736 39.64 28.11 -32.78
CA LEU A 736 38.42 27.49 -32.26
C LEU A 736 37.38 28.59 -31.98
N VAL A 737 36.22 28.52 -32.60
CA VAL A 737 35.11 29.43 -32.42
C VAL A 737 34.16 28.92 -31.32
N MET A 738 33.93 27.61 -31.31
CA MET A 738 33.04 26.99 -30.32
C MET A 738 33.52 25.57 -29.98
N ASN A 739 33.52 25.29 -28.71
CA ASN A 739 33.69 23.92 -28.17
C ASN A 739 32.37 23.49 -27.53
N PHE A 740 31.81 22.42 -28.01
CA PHE A 740 30.60 21.80 -27.49
C PHE A 740 30.79 20.30 -27.35
N GLY A 741 30.14 19.66 -26.45
CA GLY A 741 30.23 18.18 -26.30
C GLY A 741 29.83 17.70 -24.93
N GLY A 742 29.97 16.41 -24.72
CA GLY A 742 29.61 15.69 -23.53
C GLY A 742 29.50 14.20 -23.78
N GLN A 743 28.86 13.47 -22.92
CA GLN A 743 28.58 12.07 -23.20
C GLN A 743 27.66 11.91 -24.44
N PRO A 744 27.78 10.82 -25.20
CA PRO A 744 26.88 10.55 -26.32
C PRO A 744 25.42 10.73 -25.91
N ASN A 745 24.63 11.41 -26.74
CA ASN A 745 23.23 11.81 -26.50
C ASN A 745 23.01 12.84 -25.36
N GLU A 746 24.01 13.39 -24.72
CA GLU A 746 23.85 14.43 -23.69
C GLU A 746 23.31 15.74 -24.29
N GLY A 747 23.66 16.04 -25.55
CA GLY A 747 23.21 17.24 -26.27
C GLY A 747 21.79 17.19 -26.79
N ALA A 748 21.09 16.09 -26.64
CA ALA A 748 19.72 15.95 -27.09
C ALA A 748 18.73 16.39 -26.01
N TRP A 749 18.02 17.45 -26.27
CA TRP A 749 17.04 18.01 -25.36
C TRP A 749 15.72 17.24 -25.42
N GLN A 750 15.23 16.78 -24.26
CA GLN A 750 13.92 16.20 -24.17
C GLN A 750 13.10 16.90 -23.06
N VAL A 751 11.80 17.06 -23.34
CA VAL A 751 10.85 17.57 -22.35
C VAL A 751 10.57 16.46 -21.33
N TRP A 752 10.81 16.71 -20.06
CA TRP A 752 10.49 15.73 -19.00
C TRP A 752 9.00 15.69 -18.73
N TYR A 753 8.45 14.49 -18.66
CA TYR A 753 7.05 14.29 -18.33
C TYR A 753 6.82 14.51 -16.82
N GLY A 754 6.20 15.63 -16.47
CA GLY A 754 5.80 15.98 -15.12
C GLY A 754 6.19 17.38 -14.63
N VAL A 755 7.15 18.04 -15.29
CA VAL A 755 7.52 19.42 -14.97
C VAL A 755 7.55 20.24 -16.27
N PRO A 756 6.54 21.08 -16.53
CA PRO A 756 6.52 21.94 -17.71
C PRO A 756 7.75 22.88 -17.74
N GLY A 757 8.52 22.81 -18.80
CA GLY A 757 9.67 23.69 -19.03
C GLY A 757 11.02 23.16 -18.59
N GLU A 758 11.12 22.00 -17.94
CA GLU A 758 12.40 21.35 -17.66
C GLU A 758 12.84 20.44 -18.83
N HIS A 759 14.07 20.64 -19.27
CA HIS A 759 14.72 19.88 -20.33
C HIS A 759 15.85 19.06 -19.72
N PHE A 760 15.88 17.76 -19.99
CA PHE A 760 16.94 16.87 -19.54
C PHE A 760 17.76 16.36 -20.71
N SER A 761 19.08 16.39 -20.57
CA SER A 761 19.97 15.61 -21.41
C SER A 761 19.92 14.15 -20.94
N GLN A 762 19.96 13.22 -21.90
CA GLN A 762 19.87 11.77 -21.62
C GLN A 762 21.09 11.08 -22.22
N PRO A 763 22.27 11.14 -21.56
CA PRO A 763 23.49 10.53 -22.07
C PRO A 763 23.35 9.00 -22.16
N TYR A 764 23.97 8.42 -23.16
CA TYR A 764 24.16 6.98 -23.26
C TYR A 764 25.68 6.67 -23.15
N PRO A 765 26.18 6.43 -21.92
CA PRO A 765 27.59 6.25 -21.65
C PRO A 765 28.22 5.13 -22.47
N THR A 766 29.43 5.37 -22.99
CA THR A 766 30.15 4.42 -23.84
C THR A 766 30.43 3.07 -23.15
N ARG A 767 30.48 3.04 -21.83
CA ARG A 767 30.60 1.79 -21.04
C ARG A 767 29.39 0.86 -21.13
N LEU A 768 28.22 1.41 -21.51
CA LEU A 768 26.99 0.64 -21.69
C LEU A 768 26.80 0.15 -23.12
N TRP A 769 27.65 0.55 -24.05
CA TRP A 769 27.60 0.12 -25.45
C TRP A 769 28.00 -1.33 -25.57
N GLN A 770 27.35 -2.05 -26.46
CA GLN A 770 27.68 -3.45 -26.73
C GLN A 770 28.33 -3.60 -28.12
N THR A 771 29.18 -4.59 -28.25
CA THR A 771 29.87 -4.85 -29.53
C THR A 771 28.88 -5.03 -30.68
N GLY A 772 29.07 -4.25 -31.75
CA GLY A 772 28.21 -4.21 -32.93
C GLY A 772 26.95 -3.36 -32.77
N GLU A 773 26.72 -2.75 -31.60
CA GLU A 773 25.58 -1.87 -31.38
C GLU A 773 25.74 -0.57 -32.16
N ILE A 774 24.64 -0.14 -32.79
CA ILE A 774 24.56 1.12 -33.51
C ILE A 774 23.94 2.17 -32.60
N ILE A 775 24.66 3.26 -32.38
CA ILE A 775 24.26 4.36 -31.52
C ILE A 775 23.94 5.59 -32.38
N LYS A 776 22.69 6.02 -32.32
CA LYS A 776 22.20 7.26 -32.87
C LYS A 776 22.48 8.39 -31.87
N ASP A 777 23.57 9.09 -32.05
CA ASP A 777 24.05 10.17 -31.17
C ASP A 777 23.60 11.52 -31.68
N GLU A 778 22.58 12.11 -31.04
CA GLU A 778 21.90 13.32 -31.49
C GLU A 778 22.34 14.54 -30.69
N TRP A 779 22.68 15.62 -31.41
CA TRP A 779 23.18 16.86 -30.85
C TRP A 779 22.45 18.08 -31.38
N ARG A 780 22.15 19.02 -30.49
CA ARG A 780 21.74 20.38 -30.80
C ARG A 780 22.82 21.35 -30.35
N VAL A 781 23.71 21.69 -31.25
CA VAL A 781 24.90 22.48 -30.99
C VAL A 781 24.54 23.95 -31.08
N PRO A 782 24.60 24.73 -29.98
CA PRO A 782 24.26 26.16 -30.00
C PRO A 782 25.35 26.93 -30.74
N VAL A 783 24.99 27.68 -31.80
CA VAL A 783 25.90 28.60 -32.45
C VAL A 783 25.87 29.94 -31.67
N PRO A 784 27.02 30.48 -31.23
CA PRO A 784 27.05 31.77 -30.55
C PRO A 784 26.47 32.89 -31.40
N GLU A 785 25.83 33.88 -30.79
CA GLU A 785 25.20 35.00 -31.50
C GLU A 785 26.21 35.98 -32.14
N ASP A 786 27.42 35.98 -31.62
CA ASP A 786 28.53 36.88 -32.02
C ASP A 786 29.47 36.26 -33.07
N VAL A 787 29.15 35.11 -33.63
CA VAL A 787 29.94 34.45 -34.68
C VAL A 787 29.83 35.25 -35.96
N PRO A 788 30.96 35.72 -36.54
CA PRO A 788 30.99 36.43 -37.81
C PRO A 788 30.42 35.60 -38.96
N SER A 789 29.89 36.25 -39.98
CA SER A 789 29.55 35.59 -41.25
C SER A 789 30.80 34.98 -41.87
N GLY A 790 30.73 33.70 -42.23
CA GLY A 790 31.88 32.98 -42.77
C GLY A 790 31.62 31.49 -42.96
N GLU A 791 32.67 30.85 -43.47
CA GLU A 791 32.70 29.38 -43.58
C GLU A 791 33.50 28.77 -42.43
N TYR A 792 32.92 27.74 -41.81
CA TYR A 792 33.47 27.11 -40.62
C TYR A 792 33.51 25.59 -40.79
N GLU A 793 34.55 24.95 -40.26
CA GLU A 793 34.64 23.50 -40.24
C GLU A 793 33.94 22.96 -38.97
N LEU A 794 33.12 21.93 -39.15
CA LEU A 794 32.58 21.13 -38.07
C LEU A 794 33.51 19.93 -37.82
N ARG A 795 34.15 19.90 -36.65
CA ARG A 795 35.09 18.85 -36.23
C ARG A 795 34.53 18.04 -35.09
N VAL A 796 34.70 16.71 -35.15
CA VAL A 796 34.20 15.81 -34.10
C VAL A 796 35.30 14.85 -33.68
N GLY A 797 35.28 14.47 -32.38
CA GLY A 797 36.15 13.47 -31.82
C GLY A 797 35.63 12.90 -30.52
N LEU A 798 36.31 11.86 -30.05
CA LEU A 798 36.06 11.27 -28.71
C LEU A 798 37.28 11.54 -27.82
N TYR A 799 37.02 11.83 -26.55
CA TYR A 799 38.09 12.08 -25.57
C TYR A 799 37.70 11.54 -24.17
N ASP A 800 38.73 11.25 -23.40
CA ASP A 800 38.59 10.96 -21.97
C ASP A 800 38.38 12.27 -21.21
N PRO A 801 37.22 12.49 -20.57
CA PRO A 801 36.94 13.73 -19.88
C PRO A 801 37.78 13.96 -18.62
N ILE A 802 38.45 12.92 -18.08
CA ILE A 802 39.32 13.01 -16.91
C ILE A 802 40.73 13.45 -17.31
N SER A 803 41.33 12.78 -18.28
CA SER A 803 42.70 13.06 -18.72
C SER A 803 42.78 14.12 -19.84
N GLY A 804 41.67 14.37 -20.54
CA GLY A 804 41.63 15.19 -21.76
C GLY A 804 42.24 14.51 -22.99
N ALA A 805 42.66 13.25 -22.88
CA ALA A 805 43.28 12.50 -23.97
C ALA A 805 42.22 12.15 -25.03
N ARG A 806 42.53 12.49 -26.30
CA ARG A 806 41.64 12.20 -27.43
C ARG A 806 41.97 10.85 -28.02
N LEU A 807 40.93 10.16 -28.49
CA LEU A 807 41.12 8.89 -29.20
C LEU A 807 41.72 9.11 -30.59
N PRO A 808 42.73 8.32 -30.97
CA PRO A 808 43.29 8.38 -32.34
C PRO A 808 42.25 7.88 -33.35
N ILE A 809 42.22 8.55 -34.52
CA ILE A 809 41.30 8.21 -35.59
C ILE A 809 42.09 7.58 -36.72
N SER A 810 41.53 6.52 -37.27
CA SER A 810 42.12 5.85 -38.43
C SER A 810 41.05 5.44 -39.46
N ARG A 811 41.51 5.33 -40.75
CA ARG A 811 40.68 4.75 -41.80
C ARG A 811 41.54 3.71 -42.55
N ASP A 812 41.04 2.50 -42.68
CA ASP A 812 41.74 1.37 -43.29
C ASP A 812 43.16 1.16 -42.74
N GLY A 813 43.34 1.42 -41.46
CA GLY A 813 44.63 1.35 -40.76
C GLY A 813 45.52 2.57 -40.89
N ALA A 814 45.19 3.56 -41.77
CA ALA A 814 45.94 4.79 -41.91
C ALA A 814 45.52 5.84 -40.87
N PRO A 815 46.43 6.46 -40.11
CA PRO A 815 46.11 7.44 -39.10
C PRO A 815 45.61 8.76 -39.74
N LEU A 816 44.53 9.35 -39.15
CA LEU A 816 43.94 10.59 -39.61
C LEU A 816 44.06 11.73 -38.57
N GLY A 817 44.59 11.45 -37.38
CA GLY A 817 44.73 12.40 -36.31
C GLY A 817 43.84 12.06 -35.12
N ASP A 818 43.38 13.07 -34.39
CA ASP A 818 42.58 12.96 -33.18
C ASP A 818 41.18 13.64 -33.26
N PHE A 819 40.84 14.15 -34.44
CA PHE A 819 39.54 14.67 -34.83
C PHE A 819 39.24 14.36 -36.29
N ILE A 820 37.95 14.37 -36.66
CA ILE A 820 37.50 14.20 -38.03
C ILE A 820 36.73 15.47 -38.48
N ARG A 821 36.94 15.88 -39.70
CA ARG A 821 36.17 16.96 -40.34
C ARG A 821 34.91 16.34 -40.93
N LEU A 822 33.74 16.83 -40.49
CA LEU A 822 32.46 16.34 -41.00
C LEU A 822 32.02 17.12 -42.23
N ASN A 823 31.98 18.46 -42.12
CA ASN A 823 31.54 19.33 -43.21
C ASN A 823 31.99 20.77 -43.00
N GLN A 824 31.93 21.56 -44.09
CA GLN A 824 31.99 23.02 -44.01
C GLN A 824 30.57 23.58 -43.87
N LEU A 825 30.40 24.48 -42.92
CA LEU A 825 29.15 25.17 -42.64
C LEU A 825 29.28 26.66 -42.92
N ARG A 826 28.25 27.22 -43.51
CA ARG A 826 28.16 28.65 -43.69
C ARG A 826 27.34 29.29 -42.58
N ILE A 827 27.94 30.17 -41.81
CA ILE A 827 27.23 30.95 -40.80
C ILE A 827 26.97 32.35 -41.35
N ILE A 828 25.74 32.81 -41.23
CA ILE A 828 25.30 34.16 -41.52
C ILE A 828 25.19 34.89 -40.19
N GLY A 829 26.14 35.81 -39.95
CA GLY A 829 26.10 36.70 -38.79
C GLY A 829 24.91 37.66 -38.86
N ARG A 830 24.50 38.20 -37.73
CA ARG A 830 23.49 39.25 -37.67
C ARG A 830 23.99 40.54 -38.29
#